data_03a1eb357a9af319b058c89673ee23b0
#
_entry.id   03a1eb357a9af319b058c89673ee23b0
#
_cell.length_a   1.000
_cell.length_b   1.000
_cell.length_c   1.000
_cell.angle_alpha   90.00
_cell.angle_beta   90.00
_cell.angle_gamma   90.00
#
_symmetry.space_group_name_H-M   'P 1'
#
loop_
_entity.id
_entity.type
_entity.pdbx_description
1 polymer ?
#
loop_
_entity_poly.entity_id
_entity_poly.type
_entity_poly.pdbx_seq_one_letter_code
_entity_poly.pdbx_strand_id
1 'polypeptide(L)'
;MTTQTLAFEIGTEELPAFDLHNATIQMDKLAHAAFEEAGIPYGEISVYSTPRRIILIATEVPEVTQALEEVFKGPSAKIAFDENGNPTKAALGFARGKGVDPRELERREEKGVEYVFATKRTPEKHVVDLLPTLLHGLITGLSWPRPQRWGTGTDQFRRPVRWLLALLGTNVVNVEFAGLCAGNTTRGHRFLAPGPFTVAHADELLGVLENAYVVTSEAKREEIIRQQIKAIEEKTGLVADLPEKVMAEVVNLVEYPTAMVGTFDELFLSVPKEIIVDAMLVHQRYFPLFTKEGALTNKFIVTSNGNPEFEANIIDGNQRVVAARLYDAKFFYDEDLKKPLEAYVDDLENVVFQESLGTTRAKVSRIQSLAGELATQAGLPEEDITDAKRAAYLAKADLVTSAVVEFTSVQGIMGSYYAQAAGETAQVAQAIADQYRPRFAGDTLPQSKVGMCVAAADKLDTICGLFAVGQGPTGSSDPFALRRQAIGIIAMLQAGLAISLQSAIDFALDSYCSQGIEFDKAEARAQIIDFFVTRTKVNLKDSGIRPDTIDAVLAAQVVEPAVIIARAKALESARSTEPDTFDDLATAFARANNLRNEEAGCAVDESLLEQTEHALYNAITNAQEKVNEALQTDDYAAALQQLAALRGPIDTFFQDIMVMDENLALRENRLKLLNLFVSVFAQVANFGLMAKSVK
;
A
#
# COMPACT_ATOMS: atom_id res chain seq x y z
N MET A 1 -44.76 0.36 -13.70
CA MET A 1 -44.46 -1.05 -13.37
C MET A 1 -44.41 -1.18 -11.87
N THR A 2 -45.04 -2.19 -11.32
CA THR A 2 -44.90 -2.50 -9.90
C THR A 2 -43.49 -2.98 -9.65
N THR A 3 -42.78 -2.38 -8.70
CA THR A 3 -41.46 -2.79 -8.24
C THR A 3 -41.54 -3.42 -6.85
N GLN A 4 -40.65 -4.32 -6.56
CA GLN A 4 -40.60 -5.05 -5.28
C GLN A 4 -39.15 -5.07 -4.77
N THR A 5 -38.97 -5.32 -3.48
CA THR A 5 -37.67 -5.57 -2.89
C THR A 5 -37.31 -7.04 -3.04
N LEU A 6 -36.05 -7.31 -3.44
CA LEU A 6 -35.43 -8.62 -3.32
C LEU A 6 -34.63 -8.66 -2.02
N ALA A 7 -34.86 -9.68 -1.20
CA ALA A 7 -34.03 -10.03 -0.07
C ALA A 7 -33.43 -11.42 -0.28
N PHE A 8 -32.12 -11.53 -0.17
CA PHE A 8 -31.39 -12.79 -0.29
C PHE A 8 -30.41 -12.95 0.85
N GLU A 9 -30.48 -14.05 1.58
CA GLU A 9 -29.60 -14.34 2.71
C GLU A 9 -28.97 -15.72 2.55
N ILE A 10 -27.64 -15.76 2.71
CA ILE A 10 -26.82 -16.96 2.81
C ILE A 10 -26.44 -17.13 4.27
N GLY A 11 -27.07 -18.06 4.97
CA GLY A 11 -26.79 -18.35 6.37
C GLY A 11 -25.75 -19.46 6.53
N THR A 12 -24.75 -19.23 7.38
CA THR A 12 -23.57 -20.11 7.52
C THR A 12 -23.26 -20.43 8.98
N GLU A 13 -22.29 -21.32 9.21
CA GLU A 13 -21.52 -21.34 10.45
C GLU A 13 -20.55 -20.13 10.44
N GLU A 14 -19.96 -19.80 11.61
CA GLU A 14 -19.20 -18.56 11.78
C GLU A 14 -18.04 -18.43 10.76
N LEU A 15 -18.14 -17.41 9.91
CA LEU A 15 -17.11 -17.03 8.95
C LEU A 15 -15.98 -16.29 9.67
N PRO A 16 -14.69 -16.52 9.30
CA PRO A 16 -13.59 -15.70 9.80
C PRO A 16 -13.77 -14.23 9.41
N ALA A 17 -13.49 -13.31 10.33
CA ALA A 17 -13.74 -11.87 10.15
C ALA A 17 -13.15 -11.28 8.88
N PHE A 18 -11.88 -11.64 8.56
CA PHE A 18 -11.21 -11.17 7.33
C PHE A 18 -11.89 -11.69 6.07
N ASP A 19 -12.29 -12.96 6.05
CA ASP A 19 -12.96 -13.57 4.89
C ASP A 19 -14.36 -12.99 4.70
N LEU A 20 -15.05 -12.67 5.79
CA LEU A 20 -16.38 -12.07 5.79
C LEU A 20 -16.34 -10.66 5.16
N HIS A 21 -15.42 -9.81 5.58
CA HIS A 21 -15.26 -8.47 5.02
C HIS A 21 -15.02 -8.52 3.50
N ASN A 22 -14.10 -9.39 3.06
CA ASN A 22 -13.83 -9.57 1.63
C ASN A 22 -15.04 -10.11 0.86
N ALA A 23 -15.81 -11.02 1.46
CA ALA A 23 -17.01 -11.58 0.83
C ALA A 23 -18.11 -10.53 0.66
N THR A 24 -18.25 -9.60 1.61
CA THR A 24 -19.19 -8.47 1.51
C THR A 24 -18.86 -7.60 0.30
N ILE A 25 -17.58 -7.25 0.10
CA ILE A 25 -17.12 -6.47 -1.06
C ILE A 25 -17.30 -7.24 -2.38
N GLN A 26 -17.04 -8.56 -2.37
CA GLN A 26 -17.24 -9.39 -3.56
C GLN A 26 -18.73 -9.51 -3.92
N MET A 27 -19.60 -9.75 -2.93
CA MET A 27 -21.04 -9.88 -3.12
C MET A 27 -21.62 -8.62 -3.75
N ASP A 28 -21.23 -7.45 -3.28
CA ASP A 28 -21.66 -6.16 -3.85
C ASP A 28 -21.32 -6.06 -5.33
N LYS A 29 -20.06 -6.31 -5.69
CA LYS A 29 -19.60 -6.26 -7.09
C LYS A 29 -20.27 -7.31 -7.97
N LEU A 30 -20.40 -8.53 -7.47
CA LEU A 30 -21.05 -9.62 -8.20
C LEU A 30 -22.53 -9.34 -8.43
N ALA A 31 -23.21 -8.77 -7.44
CA ALA A 31 -24.62 -8.43 -7.54
C ALA A 31 -24.86 -7.37 -8.62
N HIS A 32 -24.12 -6.26 -8.57
CA HIS A 32 -24.22 -5.22 -9.60
C HIS A 32 -24.00 -5.79 -11.00
N ALA A 33 -22.92 -6.56 -11.21
CA ALA A 33 -22.61 -7.16 -12.50
C ALA A 33 -23.69 -8.15 -12.97
N ALA A 34 -24.21 -8.99 -12.06
CA ALA A 34 -25.22 -9.98 -12.39
C ALA A 34 -26.57 -9.36 -12.76
N PHE A 35 -26.99 -8.30 -12.08
CA PHE A 35 -28.22 -7.58 -12.40
C PHE A 35 -28.10 -6.84 -13.74
N GLU A 36 -26.94 -6.22 -14.01
CA GLU A 36 -26.65 -5.57 -15.30
C GLU A 36 -26.65 -6.59 -16.46
N GLU A 37 -25.97 -7.73 -16.29
CA GLU A 37 -25.92 -8.79 -17.30
C GLU A 37 -27.30 -9.41 -17.58
N ALA A 38 -28.12 -9.57 -16.53
CA ALA A 38 -29.49 -10.05 -16.66
C ALA A 38 -30.46 -9.02 -17.23
N GLY A 39 -30.06 -7.75 -17.34
CA GLY A 39 -30.92 -6.65 -17.78
C GLY A 39 -32.05 -6.35 -16.81
N ILE A 40 -31.84 -6.59 -15.51
CA ILE A 40 -32.81 -6.34 -14.43
C ILE A 40 -32.50 -4.97 -13.83
N PRO A 41 -33.40 -3.96 -14.02
CA PRO A 41 -33.25 -2.68 -13.34
C PRO A 41 -33.46 -2.83 -11.82
N TYR A 42 -32.80 -1.97 -11.06
CA TYR A 42 -32.93 -1.90 -9.59
C TYR A 42 -32.76 -0.45 -9.11
N GLY A 43 -33.21 -0.13 -7.92
CA GLY A 43 -33.00 1.16 -7.27
C GLY A 43 -31.63 1.19 -6.59
N GLU A 44 -31.51 0.48 -5.47
CA GLU A 44 -30.28 0.37 -4.68
C GLU A 44 -29.99 -1.10 -4.37
N ILE A 45 -28.72 -1.48 -4.44
CA ILE A 45 -28.20 -2.74 -3.92
C ILE A 45 -27.43 -2.44 -2.65
N SER A 46 -27.79 -3.14 -1.57
CA SER A 46 -27.11 -3.04 -0.27
C SER A 46 -26.72 -4.43 0.21
N VAL A 47 -25.48 -4.57 0.67
CA VAL A 47 -24.96 -5.82 1.22
C VAL A 47 -24.66 -5.65 2.70
N TYR A 48 -25.20 -6.56 3.51
CA TYR A 48 -24.95 -6.64 4.95
C TYR A 48 -24.32 -7.97 5.29
N SER A 49 -23.53 -8.00 6.35
CA SER A 49 -22.94 -9.24 6.81
C SER A 49 -22.80 -9.30 8.32
N THR A 50 -22.86 -10.51 8.83
CA THR A 50 -22.52 -10.85 10.21
C THR A 50 -21.68 -12.13 10.21
N PRO A 51 -21.05 -12.53 11.31
CA PRO A 51 -20.28 -13.80 11.34
C PRO A 51 -21.01 -14.99 10.74
N ARG A 52 -22.34 -15.02 10.78
CA ARG A 52 -23.14 -16.18 10.37
C ARG A 52 -23.98 -15.97 9.13
N ARG A 53 -23.88 -14.83 8.43
CA ARG A 53 -24.68 -14.56 7.23
C ARG A 53 -24.11 -13.48 6.33
N ILE A 54 -24.49 -13.58 5.06
CA ILE A 54 -24.31 -12.52 4.05
C ILE A 54 -25.71 -12.24 3.51
N ILE A 55 -26.10 -10.97 3.47
CA ILE A 55 -27.44 -10.53 3.06
C ILE A 55 -27.30 -9.55 1.90
N LEU A 56 -28.06 -9.77 0.84
CA LEU A 56 -28.24 -8.84 -0.27
C LEU A 56 -29.66 -8.31 -0.26
N ILE A 57 -29.82 -7.01 -0.30
CA ILE A 57 -31.09 -6.32 -0.51
C ILE A 57 -31.00 -5.52 -1.81
N ALA A 58 -31.94 -5.75 -2.74
CA ALA A 58 -32.07 -4.93 -3.93
C ALA A 58 -33.49 -4.33 -3.97
N THR A 59 -33.55 -3.00 -3.98
CA THR A 59 -34.86 -2.28 -4.01
C THR A 59 -35.31 -2.03 -5.44
N GLU A 60 -36.59 -1.73 -5.61
CA GLU A 60 -37.20 -1.33 -6.88
C GLU A 60 -36.99 -2.33 -8.03
N VAL A 61 -36.92 -3.61 -7.73
CA VAL A 61 -36.81 -4.69 -8.72
C VAL A 61 -38.15 -4.87 -9.43
N PRO A 62 -38.24 -4.73 -10.76
CA PRO A 62 -39.52 -4.86 -11.48
C PRO A 62 -39.96 -6.32 -11.61
N GLU A 63 -41.23 -6.57 -11.87
CA GLU A 63 -41.77 -7.91 -12.13
C GLU A 63 -41.27 -8.51 -13.45
N VAL A 64 -41.02 -7.66 -14.44
CA VAL A 64 -40.56 -8.04 -15.78
C VAL A 64 -39.40 -7.13 -16.23
N THR A 65 -38.46 -7.69 -16.98
CA THR A 65 -37.41 -6.91 -17.62
C THR A 65 -37.99 -6.05 -18.74
N GLN A 66 -37.26 -5.01 -19.13
CA GLN A 66 -37.67 -4.24 -20.32
C GLN A 66 -37.38 -5.03 -21.58
N ALA A 67 -38.31 -4.94 -22.56
CA ALA A 67 -38.01 -5.42 -23.91
C ALA A 67 -36.88 -4.55 -24.50
N LEU A 68 -35.82 -5.19 -24.93
CA LEU A 68 -34.66 -4.48 -25.50
C LEU A 68 -34.64 -4.64 -27.04
N GLU A 69 -34.56 -3.54 -27.75
CA GLU A 69 -34.27 -3.53 -29.16
C GLU A 69 -32.86 -3.01 -29.41
N GLU A 70 -31.97 -3.87 -29.86
CA GLU A 70 -30.60 -3.53 -30.21
C GLU A 70 -30.47 -3.52 -31.74
N VAL A 71 -30.11 -2.38 -32.31
CA VAL A 71 -29.91 -2.23 -33.75
C VAL A 71 -28.43 -2.28 -34.07
N PHE A 72 -28.02 -3.28 -34.82
CA PHE A 72 -26.65 -3.46 -35.26
C PHE A 72 -26.50 -3.10 -36.74
N LYS A 73 -25.51 -2.26 -37.04
CA LYS A 73 -25.13 -1.96 -38.43
C LYS A 73 -24.24 -3.04 -38.98
N GLY A 74 -24.57 -3.57 -40.13
CA GLY A 74 -23.85 -4.63 -40.82
C GLY A 74 -23.13 -4.13 -42.10
N PRO A 75 -22.77 -5.05 -42.98
CA PRO A 75 -22.12 -4.74 -44.24
C PRO A 75 -23.02 -3.87 -45.17
N SER A 76 -22.40 -3.27 -46.19
CA SER A 76 -23.18 -2.53 -47.20
C SER A 76 -24.12 -3.49 -47.96
N ALA A 77 -25.29 -3.00 -48.36
CA ALA A 77 -26.31 -3.79 -49.08
C ALA A 77 -25.76 -4.45 -50.35
N LYS A 78 -24.81 -3.78 -51.04
CA LYS A 78 -24.11 -4.33 -52.21
C LYS A 78 -23.29 -5.58 -51.94
N ILE A 79 -22.81 -5.76 -50.74
CA ILE A 79 -22.04 -6.95 -50.34
C ILE A 79 -22.96 -7.98 -49.67
N ALA A 80 -24.01 -7.49 -49.02
CA ALA A 80 -24.94 -8.32 -48.24
C ALA A 80 -25.95 -9.09 -49.09
N PHE A 81 -26.28 -8.59 -50.31
CA PHE A 81 -27.24 -9.21 -51.20
C PHE A 81 -26.64 -9.40 -52.59
N ASP A 82 -27.04 -10.48 -53.28
CA ASP A 82 -26.71 -10.75 -54.68
C ASP A 82 -27.61 -9.93 -55.63
N GLU A 83 -27.33 -10.05 -56.94
CA GLU A 83 -28.10 -9.31 -57.96
C GLU A 83 -29.59 -9.71 -58.00
N ASN A 84 -29.96 -10.83 -57.43
CA ASN A 84 -31.34 -11.33 -57.33
C ASN A 84 -31.98 -10.97 -55.98
N GLY A 85 -31.28 -10.25 -55.13
CA GLY A 85 -31.76 -9.83 -53.81
C GLY A 85 -31.66 -10.91 -52.71
N ASN A 86 -30.98 -12.03 -52.97
CA ASN A 86 -30.77 -13.07 -51.97
C ASN A 86 -29.60 -12.73 -51.02
N PRO A 87 -29.68 -13.08 -49.73
CA PRO A 87 -28.62 -12.80 -48.78
C PRO A 87 -27.34 -13.63 -49.10
N THR A 88 -26.21 -12.94 -49.21
CA THR A 88 -24.89 -13.55 -49.41
C THR A 88 -24.35 -14.17 -48.11
N LYS A 89 -23.21 -14.86 -48.22
CA LYS A 89 -22.49 -15.36 -47.02
C LYS A 89 -22.18 -14.26 -45.98
N ALA A 90 -21.99 -13.01 -46.44
CA ALA A 90 -21.73 -11.88 -45.54
C ALA A 90 -22.98 -11.50 -44.74
N ALA A 91 -24.16 -11.44 -45.35
CA ALA A 91 -25.42 -11.19 -44.66
C ALA A 91 -25.81 -12.32 -43.75
N LEU A 92 -25.64 -13.59 -44.19
CA LEU A 92 -25.93 -14.78 -43.38
C LEU A 92 -25.00 -14.86 -42.17
N GLY A 93 -23.70 -14.56 -42.34
CA GLY A 93 -22.73 -14.52 -41.24
C GLY A 93 -23.03 -13.41 -40.25
N PHE A 94 -23.41 -12.24 -40.71
CA PHE A 94 -23.82 -11.11 -39.86
C PHE A 94 -25.07 -11.43 -39.06
N ALA A 95 -26.14 -11.91 -39.70
CA ALA A 95 -27.39 -12.32 -39.04
C ALA A 95 -27.16 -13.38 -38.00
N ARG A 96 -26.39 -14.44 -38.33
CA ARG A 96 -26.02 -15.50 -37.38
C ARG A 96 -25.21 -14.97 -36.17
N GLY A 97 -24.25 -14.07 -36.43
CA GLY A 97 -23.43 -13.46 -35.39
C GLY A 97 -24.20 -12.57 -34.42
N LYS A 98 -25.38 -12.07 -34.87
CA LYS A 98 -26.28 -11.23 -34.06
C LYS A 98 -27.52 -11.99 -33.56
N GLY A 99 -27.69 -13.26 -33.92
CA GLY A 99 -28.81 -14.10 -33.48
C GLY A 99 -30.16 -13.66 -34.09
N VAL A 100 -30.16 -13.09 -35.31
CA VAL A 100 -31.35 -12.60 -36.04
C VAL A 100 -31.57 -13.46 -37.26
N ASP A 101 -32.85 -13.68 -37.64
CA ASP A 101 -33.17 -14.36 -38.87
C ASP A 101 -32.69 -13.50 -40.09
N PRO A 102 -31.97 -14.06 -41.05
CA PRO A 102 -31.53 -13.31 -42.21
C PRO A 102 -32.65 -12.62 -42.99
N ARG A 103 -33.90 -13.09 -42.86
CA ARG A 103 -35.09 -12.49 -43.49
C ARG A 103 -35.58 -11.22 -42.79
N GLU A 104 -35.14 -10.99 -41.54
CA GLU A 104 -35.48 -9.82 -40.73
C GLU A 104 -34.43 -8.69 -40.87
N LEU A 105 -33.43 -8.88 -41.73
CA LEU A 105 -32.44 -7.84 -42.02
C LEU A 105 -33.06 -6.66 -42.79
N GLU A 106 -32.97 -5.48 -42.21
CA GLU A 106 -33.47 -4.24 -42.82
C GLU A 106 -32.38 -3.52 -43.61
N ARG A 107 -32.77 -2.86 -44.73
CA ARG A 107 -31.88 -1.97 -45.46
C ARG A 107 -32.15 -0.55 -45.05
N ARG A 108 -31.12 0.17 -44.67
CA ARG A 108 -31.21 1.62 -44.34
C ARG A 108 -30.06 2.37 -44.99
N GLU A 109 -30.40 3.56 -45.55
CA GLU A 109 -29.40 4.42 -46.15
C GLU A 109 -28.76 5.33 -45.09
N GLU A 110 -27.43 5.33 -45.08
CA GLU A 110 -26.63 6.26 -44.27
C GLU A 110 -25.55 6.90 -45.14
N LYS A 111 -25.52 8.23 -45.17
CA LYS A 111 -24.54 9.04 -45.92
C LYS A 111 -24.39 8.62 -47.39
N GLY A 112 -25.52 8.31 -48.06
CA GLY A 112 -25.55 7.92 -49.47
C GLY A 112 -25.13 6.49 -49.76
N VAL A 113 -24.98 5.65 -48.75
CA VAL A 113 -24.67 4.21 -48.88
C VAL A 113 -25.71 3.39 -48.12
N GLU A 114 -26.29 2.41 -48.79
CA GLU A 114 -27.25 1.50 -48.19
C GLU A 114 -26.52 0.39 -47.44
N TYR A 115 -26.86 0.25 -46.14
CA TYR A 115 -26.32 -0.76 -45.24
C TYR A 115 -27.43 -1.73 -44.76
N VAL A 116 -27.01 -2.91 -44.31
CA VAL A 116 -27.89 -3.88 -43.66
C VAL A 116 -27.88 -3.63 -42.16
N PHE A 117 -29.07 -3.68 -41.58
CA PHE A 117 -29.24 -3.58 -40.12
C PHE A 117 -29.92 -4.82 -39.59
N ALA A 118 -29.46 -5.34 -38.48
CA ALA A 118 -30.09 -6.41 -37.72
C ALA A 118 -30.69 -5.81 -36.45
N THR A 119 -31.99 -5.95 -36.25
CA THR A 119 -32.66 -5.55 -35.02
C THR A 119 -32.88 -6.80 -34.17
N LYS A 120 -32.06 -6.95 -33.10
CA LYS A 120 -32.21 -8.03 -32.14
C LYS A 120 -33.25 -7.59 -31.11
N ARG A 121 -34.35 -8.31 -31.02
CA ARG A 121 -35.40 -8.10 -30.03
C ARG A 121 -35.27 -9.12 -28.91
N THR A 122 -34.97 -8.66 -27.71
CA THR A 122 -35.03 -9.48 -26.50
C THR A 122 -36.38 -9.25 -25.86
N PRO A 123 -37.25 -10.27 -25.80
CA PRO A 123 -38.57 -10.10 -25.20
C PRO A 123 -38.48 -9.90 -23.70
N GLU A 124 -39.49 -9.30 -23.11
CA GLU A 124 -39.69 -9.22 -21.66
C GLU A 124 -39.61 -10.62 -21.04
N LYS A 125 -38.95 -10.70 -19.87
CA LYS A 125 -38.89 -11.94 -19.06
C LYS A 125 -39.39 -11.64 -17.66
N HIS A 126 -40.04 -12.58 -17.05
CA HIS A 126 -40.38 -12.47 -15.62
C HIS A 126 -39.08 -12.55 -14.80
N VAL A 127 -38.88 -11.56 -13.94
CA VAL A 127 -37.65 -11.47 -13.13
C VAL A 127 -37.56 -12.66 -12.16
N VAL A 128 -38.67 -13.11 -11.66
CA VAL A 128 -38.74 -14.30 -10.77
C VAL A 128 -38.17 -15.57 -11.40
N ASP A 129 -38.20 -15.68 -12.76
CA ASP A 129 -37.62 -16.83 -13.49
C ASP A 129 -36.10 -16.71 -13.69
N LEU A 130 -35.58 -15.50 -13.66
CA LEU A 130 -34.14 -15.22 -13.81
C LEU A 130 -33.39 -15.30 -12.48
N LEU A 131 -34.04 -14.92 -11.39
CA LEU A 131 -33.42 -14.83 -10.06
C LEU A 131 -32.81 -16.14 -9.55
N PRO A 132 -33.39 -17.34 -9.74
CA PRO A 132 -32.77 -18.58 -9.26
C PRO A 132 -31.35 -18.79 -9.77
N THR A 133 -31.14 -18.59 -11.08
CA THR A 133 -29.81 -18.72 -11.71
C THR A 133 -28.89 -17.60 -11.28
N LEU A 134 -29.37 -16.36 -11.22
CA LEU A 134 -28.62 -15.20 -10.78
C LEU A 134 -28.12 -15.39 -9.34
N LEU A 135 -28.99 -15.68 -8.40
CA LEU A 135 -28.67 -15.82 -6.99
C LEU A 135 -27.75 -17.04 -6.72
N HIS A 136 -27.96 -18.15 -7.44
CA HIS A 136 -27.02 -19.27 -7.41
C HIS A 136 -25.62 -18.86 -7.91
N GLY A 137 -25.57 -18.07 -8.98
CA GLY A 137 -24.33 -17.48 -9.49
C GLY A 137 -23.61 -16.59 -8.47
N LEU A 138 -24.34 -15.82 -7.64
CA LEU A 138 -23.75 -15.04 -6.57
C LEU A 138 -23.10 -15.93 -5.49
N ILE A 139 -23.75 -17.04 -5.09
CA ILE A 139 -23.18 -17.97 -4.11
C ILE A 139 -21.86 -18.56 -4.64
N THR A 140 -21.90 -19.08 -5.87
CA THR A 140 -20.76 -19.79 -6.49
C THR A 140 -19.67 -18.86 -6.98
N GLY A 141 -19.97 -17.59 -7.22
CA GLY A 141 -19.03 -16.56 -7.63
C GLY A 141 -18.14 -16.02 -6.49
N LEU A 142 -18.53 -16.25 -5.23
CA LEU A 142 -17.69 -15.86 -4.08
C LEU A 142 -16.40 -16.68 -4.04
N SER A 143 -15.28 -16.00 -4.07
CA SER A 143 -13.95 -16.61 -3.98
C SER A 143 -13.44 -16.62 -2.53
N TRP A 144 -12.95 -17.77 -2.09
CA TRP A 144 -12.48 -18.02 -0.73
C TRP A 144 -11.02 -18.48 -0.73
N PRO A 145 -10.16 -17.95 0.15
CA PRO A 145 -8.75 -18.38 0.23
C PRO A 145 -8.59 -19.87 0.59
N ARG A 146 -9.50 -20.40 1.41
CA ARG A 146 -9.51 -21.80 1.88
C ARG A 146 -10.93 -22.34 1.90
N PRO A 147 -11.52 -22.66 0.74
CA PRO A 147 -12.86 -23.22 0.67
C PRO A 147 -12.89 -24.62 1.32
N GLN A 148 -14.01 -24.96 1.91
CA GLN A 148 -14.23 -26.25 2.55
C GLN A 148 -15.41 -26.97 1.88
N ARG A 149 -15.35 -28.30 1.85
CA ARG A 149 -16.45 -29.20 1.57
C ARG A 149 -16.99 -29.76 2.89
N TRP A 150 -18.25 -30.08 2.95
CA TRP A 150 -18.85 -30.69 4.14
C TRP A 150 -19.88 -31.75 3.77
N GLY A 151 -20.13 -32.69 4.70
CA GLY A 151 -21.00 -33.81 4.45
C GLY A 151 -20.52 -34.70 3.30
N THR A 152 -21.45 -35.11 2.44
CA THR A 152 -21.19 -35.92 1.24
C THR A 152 -21.24 -35.10 -0.04
N GLY A 153 -21.47 -33.77 0.06
CA GLY A 153 -21.59 -32.84 -1.07
C GLY A 153 -20.25 -32.49 -1.71
N THR A 154 -20.33 -31.98 -2.93
CA THR A 154 -19.17 -31.46 -3.69
C THR A 154 -19.06 -29.96 -3.64
N ASP A 155 -20.10 -29.28 -3.19
CA ASP A 155 -20.15 -27.82 -3.09
C ASP A 155 -19.10 -27.28 -2.11
N GLN A 156 -18.59 -26.11 -2.40
CA GLN A 156 -17.52 -25.49 -1.64
C GLN A 156 -17.97 -24.11 -1.15
N PHE A 157 -17.70 -23.82 0.13
CA PHE A 157 -17.86 -22.51 0.73
C PHE A 157 -16.83 -22.31 1.83
N ARG A 158 -16.72 -21.11 2.43
CA ARG A 158 -15.74 -20.88 3.50
C ARG A 158 -16.07 -21.62 4.79
N ARG A 159 -17.37 -21.77 5.09
CA ARG A 159 -17.96 -22.57 6.18
C ARG A 159 -19.24 -23.22 5.69
N PRO A 160 -19.74 -24.28 6.33
CA PRO A 160 -20.99 -24.90 5.94
C PRO A 160 -22.14 -23.91 5.86
N VAL A 161 -22.83 -23.86 4.71
CA VAL A 161 -24.10 -23.14 4.56
C VAL A 161 -25.18 -23.92 5.30
N ARG A 162 -26.01 -23.23 6.07
CA ARG A 162 -26.98 -23.81 6.98
C ARG A 162 -28.42 -23.50 6.63
N TRP A 163 -28.67 -22.36 6.00
CA TRP A 163 -29.98 -21.97 5.47
C TRP A 163 -29.81 -20.97 4.33
N LEU A 164 -30.88 -20.87 3.52
CA LEU A 164 -31.01 -19.87 2.48
C LEU A 164 -32.37 -19.20 2.61
N LEU A 165 -32.42 -17.89 2.49
CA LEU A 165 -33.67 -17.14 2.33
C LEU A 165 -33.57 -16.35 1.02
N ALA A 166 -34.67 -16.42 0.22
CA ALA A 166 -34.75 -15.62 -1.00
C ALA A 166 -36.23 -15.22 -1.23
N LEU A 167 -36.48 -13.93 -1.17
CA LEU A 167 -37.83 -13.35 -1.33
C LEU A 167 -37.81 -12.21 -2.33
N LEU A 168 -38.73 -12.23 -3.29
CA LEU A 168 -39.08 -11.06 -4.11
C LEU A 168 -40.46 -10.58 -3.67
N GLY A 169 -40.51 -9.47 -2.90
CA GLY A 169 -41.72 -9.08 -2.18
C GLY A 169 -42.16 -10.15 -1.19
N THR A 170 -43.30 -10.80 -1.43
CA THR A 170 -43.81 -11.95 -0.66
C THR A 170 -43.49 -13.31 -1.29
N ASN A 171 -42.97 -13.32 -2.53
CA ASN A 171 -42.76 -14.55 -3.29
C ASN A 171 -41.40 -15.17 -2.99
N VAL A 172 -41.41 -16.44 -2.63
CA VAL A 172 -40.16 -17.21 -2.45
C VAL A 172 -39.52 -17.48 -3.80
N VAL A 173 -38.27 -17.13 -3.94
CA VAL A 173 -37.42 -17.44 -5.12
C VAL A 173 -36.72 -18.76 -4.86
N ASN A 174 -36.91 -19.75 -5.75
CA ASN A 174 -36.39 -21.10 -5.57
C ASN A 174 -34.89 -21.14 -5.96
N VAL A 175 -34.03 -20.99 -4.97
CA VAL A 175 -32.55 -21.10 -5.12
C VAL A 175 -32.07 -22.33 -4.38
N GLU A 176 -31.28 -23.14 -5.03
CA GLU A 176 -30.72 -24.38 -4.45
C GLU A 176 -29.18 -24.27 -4.35
N PHE A 177 -28.62 -24.65 -3.20
CA PHE A 177 -27.18 -24.77 -3.00
C PHE A 177 -26.85 -25.76 -1.88
N ALA A 178 -25.93 -26.67 -2.12
CA ALA A 178 -25.43 -27.66 -1.15
C ALA A 178 -26.54 -28.50 -0.49
N GLY A 179 -27.57 -28.85 -1.26
CA GLY A 179 -28.71 -29.63 -0.81
C GLY A 179 -29.75 -28.83 0.02
N LEU A 180 -29.61 -27.52 0.08
CA LEU A 180 -30.53 -26.61 0.71
C LEU A 180 -31.36 -25.87 -0.35
N CYS A 181 -32.66 -25.70 -0.08
CA CYS A 181 -33.56 -24.87 -0.88
C CYS A 181 -33.82 -23.57 -0.11
N ALA A 182 -33.85 -22.46 -0.81
CA ALA A 182 -34.23 -21.19 -0.21
C ALA A 182 -35.69 -21.17 0.18
N GLY A 183 -36.00 -20.49 1.29
CA GLY A 183 -37.34 -20.28 1.79
C GLY A 183 -37.54 -18.84 2.25
N ASN A 184 -38.50 -18.65 3.12
CA ASN A 184 -38.78 -17.37 3.77
C ASN A 184 -38.42 -17.37 5.27
N THR A 185 -37.50 -18.23 5.69
CA THR A 185 -37.15 -18.40 7.09
C THR A 185 -35.71 -18.03 7.33
N THR A 186 -35.47 -17.11 8.25
CA THR A 186 -34.14 -16.74 8.75
C THR A 186 -33.93 -17.28 10.17
N ARG A 187 -32.72 -17.06 10.73
CA ARG A 187 -32.35 -17.43 12.10
C ARG A 187 -31.89 -16.20 12.86
N GLY A 188 -32.37 -16.08 14.12
CA GLY A 188 -31.89 -15.02 15.01
C GLY A 188 -30.52 -15.30 15.61
N HIS A 189 -30.19 -14.49 16.60
CA HIS A 189 -28.96 -14.65 17.37
C HIS A 189 -28.90 -16.01 18.07
N ARG A 190 -27.75 -16.70 18.00
CA ARG A 190 -27.61 -18.10 18.46
C ARG A 190 -28.05 -18.33 19.89
N PHE A 191 -27.80 -17.37 20.79
CA PHE A 191 -28.08 -17.51 22.23
C PHE A 191 -29.27 -16.68 22.69
N LEU A 192 -29.47 -15.48 22.14
CA LEU A 192 -30.53 -14.56 22.58
C LEU A 192 -31.88 -14.83 21.93
N ALA A 193 -31.86 -15.36 20.69
CA ALA A 193 -33.07 -15.69 19.93
C ALA A 193 -32.82 -16.93 19.04
N PRO A 194 -32.68 -18.14 19.60
CA PRO A 194 -32.19 -19.33 18.89
C PRO A 194 -33.23 -20.01 17.99
N GLY A 195 -34.27 -19.34 17.57
CA GLY A 195 -35.33 -19.91 16.76
C GLY A 195 -35.22 -19.61 15.27
N PRO A 196 -36.00 -20.29 14.43
CA PRO A 196 -36.31 -19.82 13.09
C PRO A 196 -37.36 -18.70 13.17
N PHE A 197 -37.22 -17.70 12.30
CA PHE A 197 -38.13 -16.58 12.17
C PHE A 197 -38.65 -16.50 10.73
N THR A 198 -39.96 -16.47 10.57
CA THR A 198 -40.59 -16.31 9.25
C THR A 198 -40.56 -14.85 8.85
N VAL A 199 -40.15 -14.58 7.64
CA VAL A 199 -40.17 -13.26 6.99
C VAL A 199 -41.30 -13.27 5.98
N ALA A 200 -42.34 -12.46 6.20
CA ALA A 200 -43.50 -12.44 5.33
C ALA A 200 -43.28 -11.62 4.04
N HIS A 201 -42.48 -10.58 4.14
CA HIS A 201 -42.12 -9.69 3.02
C HIS A 201 -40.64 -9.36 3.04
N ALA A 202 -40.01 -9.22 1.87
CA ALA A 202 -38.60 -8.95 1.74
C ALA A 202 -38.13 -7.72 2.54
N ASP A 203 -38.94 -6.65 2.60
CA ASP A 203 -38.63 -5.41 3.34
C ASP A 203 -38.52 -5.64 4.86
N GLU A 204 -39.10 -6.72 5.38
CA GLU A 204 -39.12 -6.98 6.81
C GLU A 204 -37.86 -7.69 7.32
N LEU A 205 -37.00 -8.26 6.43
CA LEU A 205 -35.90 -9.12 6.83
C LEU A 205 -34.96 -8.43 7.85
N LEU A 206 -34.53 -7.20 7.59
CA LEU A 206 -33.63 -6.50 8.49
C LEU A 206 -34.28 -6.19 9.85
N GLY A 207 -35.57 -5.83 9.85
CA GLY A 207 -36.34 -5.59 11.09
C GLY A 207 -36.55 -6.87 11.90
N VAL A 208 -36.86 -7.99 11.25
CA VAL A 208 -36.97 -9.31 11.89
C VAL A 208 -35.65 -9.71 12.54
N LEU A 209 -34.51 -9.48 11.86
CA LEU A 209 -33.19 -9.77 12.39
C LEU A 209 -32.82 -8.87 13.57
N GLU A 210 -33.13 -7.57 13.51
CA GLU A 210 -32.89 -6.63 14.62
C GLU A 210 -33.67 -7.02 15.86
N ASN A 211 -34.95 -7.37 15.71
CA ASN A 211 -35.79 -7.90 16.79
C ASN A 211 -35.32 -9.26 17.34
N ALA A 212 -34.59 -10.01 16.54
CA ALA A 212 -33.96 -11.27 16.91
C ALA A 212 -32.47 -11.11 17.36
N TYR A 213 -32.10 -9.94 17.83
CA TYR A 213 -30.77 -9.60 18.33
C TYR A 213 -29.64 -9.80 17.30
N VAL A 214 -29.89 -9.45 16.06
CA VAL A 214 -28.88 -9.48 14.99
C VAL A 214 -28.73 -8.08 14.41
N VAL A 215 -27.65 -7.39 14.74
CA VAL A 215 -27.27 -6.10 14.17
C VAL A 215 -26.54 -6.35 12.84
N THR A 216 -27.23 -6.21 11.73
CA THR A 216 -26.73 -6.57 10.39
C THR A 216 -25.67 -5.59 9.87
N SER A 217 -25.78 -4.31 10.20
CA SER A 217 -24.84 -3.26 9.78
C SER A 217 -23.53 -3.32 10.56
N GLU A 218 -22.41 -3.47 9.84
CA GLU A 218 -21.05 -3.43 10.41
C GLU A 218 -20.79 -2.09 11.12
N ALA A 219 -21.11 -0.97 10.48
CA ALA A 219 -20.94 0.36 11.07
C ALA A 219 -21.76 0.54 12.38
N LYS A 220 -23.00 0.00 12.43
CA LYS A 220 -23.82 0.08 13.64
C LYS A 220 -23.24 -0.79 14.77
N ARG A 221 -22.71 -1.98 14.46
CA ARG A 221 -22.01 -2.81 15.46
C ARG A 221 -20.78 -2.10 16.03
N GLU A 222 -19.97 -1.49 15.15
CA GLU A 222 -18.80 -0.71 15.58
C GLU A 222 -19.20 0.45 16.48
N GLU A 223 -20.21 1.21 16.10
CA GLU A 223 -20.72 2.32 16.90
C GLU A 223 -21.14 1.85 18.31
N ILE A 224 -21.89 0.74 18.40
CA ILE A 224 -22.32 0.16 19.68
C ILE A 224 -21.11 -0.22 20.53
N ILE A 225 -20.10 -0.88 19.94
CA ILE A 225 -18.87 -1.28 20.66
C ILE A 225 -18.16 -0.03 21.19
N ARG A 226 -17.93 0.98 20.36
CA ARG A 226 -17.25 2.22 20.76
C ARG A 226 -18.01 2.98 21.85
N GLN A 227 -19.33 3.03 21.78
CA GLN A 227 -20.17 3.65 22.83
C GLN A 227 -20.06 2.92 24.17
N GLN A 228 -20.10 1.58 24.14
CA GLN A 228 -19.95 0.77 25.35
C GLN A 228 -18.55 0.89 25.95
N ILE A 229 -17.49 0.88 25.13
CA ILE A 229 -16.11 1.09 25.59
C ILE A 229 -15.97 2.46 26.22
N LYS A 230 -16.49 3.51 25.58
CA LYS A 230 -16.48 4.86 26.14
C LYS A 230 -17.16 4.96 27.53
N ALA A 231 -18.30 4.27 27.70
CA ALA A 231 -18.98 4.21 29.00
C ALA A 231 -18.11 3.48 30.07
N ILE A 232 -17.34 2.45 29.65
CA ILE A 232 -16.40 1.77 30.52
C ILE A 232 -15.23 2.70 30.89
N GLU A 233 -14.69 3.44 29.95
CA GLU A 233 -13.62 4.44 30.20
C GLU A 233 -14.07 5.51 31.18
N GLU A 234 -15.28 6.06 30.98
CA GLU A 234 -15.86 7.07 31.88
C GLU A 234 -16.06 6.52 33.30
N LYS A 235 -16.52 5.26 33.42
CA LYS A 235 -16.75 4.60 34.72
C LYS A 235 -15.46 4.24 35.43
N THR A 236 -14.41 3.84 34.72
CA THR A 236 -13.17 3.34 35.29
C THR A 236 -12.10 4.39 35.42
N GLY A 237 -12.19 5.50 34.66
CA GLY A 237 -11.15 6.50 34.52
C GLY A 237 -9.93 6.05 33.73
N LEU A 238 -10.02 4.88 33.05
CA LEU A 238 -8.96 4.29 32.24
C LEU A 238 -9.19 4.60 30.76
N VAL A 239 -8.18 4.30 29.92
CA VAL A 239 -8.21 4.50 28.46
C VAL A 239 -7.95 3.17 27.78
N ALA A 240 -8.79 2.80 26.82
CA ALA A 240 -8.64 1.58 26.04
C ALA A 240 -7.70 1.83 24.84
N ASP A 241 -6.84 0.86 24.53
CA ASP A 241 -6.11 0.82 23.26
C ASP A 241 -6.97 0.11 22.21
N LEU A 242 -7.39 0.86 21.18
CA LEU A 242 -8.34 0.43 20.16
C LEU A 242 -7.72 0.49 18.76
N PRO A 243 -6.76 -0.38 18.40
CA PRO A 243 -6.22 -0.41 17.06
C PRO A 243 -7.30 -0.70 16.03
N GLU A 244 -7.43 0.12 15.01
CA GLU A 244 -8.48 0.01 13.97
C GLU A 244 -8.54 -1.37 13.32
N LYS A 245 -7.37 -1.99 13.10
CA LYS A 245 -7.29 -3.35 12.55
C LYS A 245 -7.95 -4.39 13.46
N VAL A 246 -7.75 -4.28 14.78
CA VAL A 246 -8.37 -5.19 15.76
C VAL A 246 -9.85 -4.90 15.89
N MET A 247 -10.24 -3.62 15.91
CA MET A 247 -11.66 -3.21 15.95
C MET A 247 -12.42 -3.77 14.75
N ALA A 248 -11.90 -3.63 13.53
CA ALA A 248 -12.52 -4.16 12.32
C ALA A 248 -12.70 -5.69 12.37
N GLU A 249 -11.76 -6.40 13.01
CA GLU A 249 -11.88 -7.84 13.24
C GLU A 249 -12.96 -8.16 14.30
N VAL A 250 -12.94 -7.47 15.44
CA VAL A 250 -13.91 -7.66 16.54
C VAL A 250 -15.36 -7.42 16.08
N VAL A 251 -15.60 -6.37 15.32
CA VAL A 251 -16.93 -6.05 14.76
C VAL A 251 -17.47 -7.21 13.92
N ASN A 252 -16.61 -7.95 13.25
CA ASN A 252 -16.94 -9.10 12.41
C ASN A 252 -16.86 -10.45 13.14
N LEU A 253 -16.73 -10.46 14.46
CA LEU A 253 -16.87 -11.65 15.32
C LEU A 253 -18.20 -11.73 16.06
N VAL A 254 -19.00 -10.67 16.04
CA VAL A 254 -20.24 -10.56 16.84
C VAL A 254 -21.45 -10.17 16.00
N GLU A 255 -22.62 -10.67 16.37
CA GLU A 255 -23.91 -10.25 15.81
C GLU A 255 -24.62 -9.23 16.72
N TYR A 256 -24.42 -9.34 18.04
CA TYR A 256 -24.97 -8.45 19.07
C TYR A 256 -23.88 -8.16 20.12
N PRO A 257 -23.10 -7.10 19.93
CA PRO A 257 -21.91 -6.86 20.74
C PRO A 257 -22.26 -6.44 22.17
N THR A 258 -21.57 -7.03 23.14
CA THR A 258 -21.60 -6.62 24.55
C THR A 258 -20.15 -6.50 25.06
N ALA A 259 -19.74 -5.28 25.44
CA ALA A 259 -18.41 -5.03 26.01
C ALA A 259 -18.42 -5.26 27.53
N MET A 260 -17.48 -6.06 28.01
CA MET A 260 -17.36 -6.46 29.40
C MET A 260 -15.91 -6.23 29.88
N VAL A 261 -15.71 -5.94 31.17
CA VAL A 261 -14.37 -5.74 31.75
C VAL A 261 -13.92 -7.00 32.47
N GLY A 262 -12.78 -7.54 32.03
CA GLY A 262 -12.08 -8.60 32.73
C GLY A 262 -10.83 -8.10 33.44
N THR A 263 -10.26 -8.94 34.30
CA THR A 263 -9.01 -8.68 35.04
C THR A 263 -8.11 -9.89 34.96
N PHE A 264 -6.80 -9.64 35.11
CA PHE A 264 -5.80 -10.68 35.31
C PHE A 264 -4.96 -10.40 36.57
N ASP A 265 -4.18 -11.36 37.01
CA ASP A 265 -3.34 -11.21 38.20
C ASP A 265 -2.25 -10.16 37.99
N GLU A 266 -2.08 -9.24 38.93
CA GLU A 266 -1.09 -8.16 38.87
C GLU A 266 0.35 -8.68 38.77
N LEU A 267 0.62 -9.93 39.18
CA LEU A 267 1.93 -10.54 39.03
C LEU A 267 2.44 -10.50 37.57
N PHE A 268 1.55 -10.54 36.58
CA PHE A 268 1.90 -10.50 35.15
C PHE A 268 2.39 -9.12 34.70
N LEU A 269 2.09 -8.05 35.44
CA LEU A 269 2.60 -6.71 35.13
C LEU A 269 4.13 -6.59 35.28
N SER A 270 4.79 -7.62 35.81
CA SER A 270 6.26 -7.76 35.84
C SER A 270 6.85 -8.13 34.47
N VAL A 271 6.05 -8.62 33.55
CA VAL A 271 6.44 -8.91 32.15
C VAL A 271 6.36 -7.62 31.32
N PRO A 272 7.21 -7.42 30.32
CA PRO A 272 7.12 -6.29 29.40
C PRO A 272 5.69 -6.10 28.87
N LYS A 273 5.20 -4.87 28.96
CA LYS A 273 3.81 -4.55 28.60
C LYS A 273 3.47 -4.94 27.16
N GLU A 274 4.43 -4.89 26.25
CA GLU A 274 4.26 -5.18 24.83
C GLU A 274 3.87 -6.64 24.58
N ILE A 275 4.41 -7.60 25.35
CA ILE A 275 4.00 -9.00 25.33
C ILE A 275 2.57 -9.17 25.82
N ILE A 276 2.21 -8.48 26.92
CA ILE A 276 0.87 -8.56 27.51
C ILE A 276 -0.15 -7.99 26.52
N VAL A 277 0.17 -6.83 25.93
CA VAL A 277 -0.68 -6.17 24.92
C VAL A 277 -0.84 -7.06 23.70
N ASP A 278 0.25 -7.67 23.20
CA ASP A 278 0.21 -8.58 22.06
C ASP A 278 -0.66 -9.81 22.34
N ALA A 279 -0.47 -10.44 23.50
CA ALA A 279 -1.29 -11.58 23.92
C ALA A 279 -2.79 -11.25 23.95
N MET A 280 -3.16 -10.03 24.34
CA MET A 280 -4.54 -9.57 24.37
C MET A 280 -5.05 -9.17 22.98
N LEU A 281 -4.37 -8.24 22.29
CA LEU A 281 -4.85 -7.68 21.01
C LEU A 281 -4.76 -8.68 19.86
N VAL A 282 -3.60 -9.33 19.70
CA VAL A 282 -3.32 -10.16 18.51
C VAL A 282 -3.89 -11.58 18.69
N HIS A 283 -3.77 -12.15 19.89
CA HIS A 283 -4.19 -13.53 20.10
C HIS A 283 -5.64 -13.67 20.54
N GLN A 284 -6.18 -12.73 21.34
CA GLN A 284 -7.52 -12.84 21.93
C GLN A 284 -8.51 -11.78 21.44
N ARG A 285 -8.09 -10.72 20.75
CA ARG A 285 -8.91 -9.57 20.34
C ARG A 285 -9.55 -8.86 21.52
N TYR A 286 -8.84 -8.79 22.65
CA TYR A 286 -9.24 -8.02 23.81
C TYR A 286 -8.51 -6.69 23.83
N PHE A 287 -9.17 -5.65 24.31
CA PHE A 287 -8.61 -4.31 24.36
C PHE A 287 -8.01 -4.04 25.75
N PRO A 288 -6.69 -3.86 25.88
CA PRO A 288 -6.06 -3.53 27.16
C PRO A 288 -6.46 -2.14 27.64
N LEU A 289 -6.52 -1.97 28.96
CA LEU A 289 -6.85 -0.70 29.61
C LEU A 289 -5.59 -0.11 30.26
N PHE A 290 -5.36 1.17 29.97
CA PHE A 290 -4.24 1.96 30.45
C PHE A 290 -4.70 3.04 31.42
N THR A 291 -3.82 3.50 32.31
CA THR A 291 -4.03 4.75 33.02
C THR A 291 -3.93 5.95 32.06
N LYS A 292 -4.37 7.12 32.49
CA LYS A 292 -4.24 8.36 31.70
C LYS A 292 -2.79 8.75 31.40
N GLU A 293 -1.87 8.29 32.25
CA GLU A 293 -0.44 8.48 32.12
C GLU A 293 0.23 7.42 31.19
N GLY A 294 -0.55 6.48 30.64
CA GLY A 294 -0.08 5.47 29.69
C GLY A 294 0.52 4.21 30.34
N ALA A 295 0.32 3.98 31.64
CA ALA A 295 0.71 2.74 32.29
C ALA A 295 -0.34 1.65 32.03
N LEU A 296 0.12 0.45 31.64
CA LEU A 296 -0.77 -0.71 31.49
C LEU A 296 -1.36 -1.10 32.85
N THR A 297 -2.66 -1.38 32.88
CA THR A 297 -3.34 -1.93 34.07
C THR A 297 -3.57 -3.43 33.89
N ASN A 298 -4.00 -4.09 34.96
CA ASN A 298 -4.41 -5.50 34.94
C ASN A 298 -5.86 -5.69 34.45
N LYS A 299 -6.41 -4.74 33.68
CA LYS A 299 -7.78 -4.77 33.17
C LYS A 299 -7.79 -4.76 31.64
N PHE A 300 -8.77 -5.44 31.10
CA PHE A 300 -9.01 -5.49 29.66
C PHE A 300 -10.51 -5.50 29.34
N ILE A 301 -10.85 -5.16 28.10
CA ILE A 301 -12.22 -5.25 27.59
C ILE A 301 -12.31 -6.42 26.64
N VAL A 302 -13.31 -7.25 26.82
CA VAL A 302 -13.75 -8.29 25.88
C VAL A 302 -15.08 -7.87 25.24
N THR A 303 -15.18 -7.98 23.92
CA THR A 303 -16.46 -7.83 23.22
C THR A 303 -17.05 -9.21 22.98
N SER A 304 -18.12 -9.51 23.69
CA SER A 304 -18.79 -10.80 23.66
C SER A 304 -19.98 -10.83 22.70
N ASN A 305 -20.19 -11.97 22.06
CA ASN A 305 -21.43 -12.33 21.35
C ASN A 305 -22.34 -13.26 22.20
N GLY A 306 -22.08 -13.37 23.49
CA GLY A 306 -22.83 -14.21 24.42
C GLY A 306 -24.07 -13.52 24.98
N ASN A 307 -24.84 -14.24 25.79
CA ASN A 307 -25.95 -13.64 26.53
C ASN A 307 -25.43 -12.83 27.72
N PRO A 308 -25.69 -11.50 27.79
CA PRO A 308 -25.25 -10.63 28.88
C PRO A 308 -25.73 -11.06 30.29
N GLU A 309 -26.84 -11.80 30.40
CA GLU A 309 -27.30 -12.34 31.67
C GLU A 309 -26.28 -13.27 32.34
N PHE A 310 -25.36 -13.84 31.54
CA PHE A 310 -24.26 -14.71 32.02
C PHE A 310 -22.90 -13.99 32.05
N GLU A 311 -22.91 -12.67 32.19
CA GLU A 311 -21.70 -11.84 32.18
C GLU A 311 -20.56 -12.40 33.07
N ALA A 312 -20.88 -12.77 34.30
CA ALA A 312 -19.90 -13.33 35.25
C ALA A 312 -19.20 -14.58 34.72
N ASN A 313 -19.96 -15.50 34.10
CA ASN A 313 -19.41 -16.72 33.52
C ASN A 313 -18.56 -16.44 32.27
N ILE A 314 -19.00 -15.48 31.45
CA ILE A 314 -18.28 -15.06 30.24
C ILE A 314 -16.95 -14.43 30.64
N ILE A 315 -16.95 -13.52 31.62
CA ILE A 315 -15.75 -12.87 32.13
C ILE A 315 -14.79 -13.90 32.72
N ASP A 316 -15.25 -14.79 33.60
CA ASP A 316 -14.41 -15.84 34.20
C ASP A 316 -13.74 -16.72 33.14
N GLY A 317 -14.50 -17.15 32.12
CA GLY A 317 -13.96 -17.91 31.00
C GLY A 317 -12.86 -17.16 30.24
N ASN A 318 -13.09 -15.90 29.92
CA ASN A 318 -12.11 -15.08 29.20
C ASN A 318 -10.88 -14.74 30.06
N GLN A 319 -11.05 -14.49 31.37
CA GLN A 319 -9.94 -14.28 32.31
C GLN A 319 -9.03 -15.52 32.41
N ARG A 320 -9.60 -16.72 32.41
CA ARG A 320 -8.81 -17.97 32.39
C ARG A 320 -7.99 -18.12 31.11
N VAL A 321 -8.56 -17.76 29.95
CA VAL A 321 -7.83 -17.80 28.68
C VAL A 321 -6.67 -16.80 28.68
N VAL A 322 -6.90 -15.56 29.14
CA VAL A 322 -5.84 -14.56 29.27
C VAL A 322 -4.77 -15.03 30.25
N ALA A 323 -5.17 -15.51 31.45
CA ALA A 323 -4.25 -15.99 32.45
C ALA A 323 -3.32 -17.10 31.92
N ALA A 324 -3.87 -18.08 31.18
CA ALA A 324 -3.06 -19.13 30.57
C ALA A 324 -1.99 -18.57 29.63
N ARG A 325 -2.36 -17.63 28.74
CA ARG A 325 -1.44 -16.97 27.83
C ARG A 325 -0.38 -16.12 28.55
N LEU A 326 -0.77 -15.43 29.61
CA LEU A 326 0.15 -14.62 30.40
C LEU A 326 1.09 -15.47 31.26
N TYR A 327 0.68 -16.66 31.70
CA TYR A 327 1.57 -17.63 32.31
C TYR A 327 2.64 -18.11 31.33
N ASP A 328 2.27 -18.44 30.10
CA ASP A 328 3.22 -18.83 29.04
C ASP A 328 4.20 -17.67 28.78
N ALA A 329 3.67 -16.45 28.59
CA ALA A 329 4.48 -15.26 28.34
C ALA A 329 5.48 -14.99 29.47
N LYS A 330 5.03 -15.08 30.73
CA LYS A 330 5.90 -14.90 31.88
C LYS A 330 6.94 -16.01 32.00
N PHE A 331 6.55 -17.24 31.76
CA PHE A 331 7.48 -18.37 31.78
C PHE A 331 8.59 -18.18 30.73
N PHE A 332 8.24 -17.85 29.50
CA PHE A 332 9.23 -17.63 28.45
C PHE A 332 10.13 -16.44 28.74
N TYR A 333 9.56 -15.34 29.23
CA TYR A 333 10.36 -14.18 29.64
C TYR A 333 11.35 -14.49 30.74
N ASP A 334 10.90 -15.19 31.78
CA ASP A 334 11.76 -15.56 32.91
C ASP A 334 12.85 -16.59 32.49
N GLU A 335 12.54 -17.51 31.58
CA GLU A 335 13.52 -18.46 31.02
C GLU A 335 14.58 -17.75 30.16
N ASP A 336 14.13 -16.84 29.32
CA ASP A 336 15.01 -16.09 28.40
C ASP A 336 15.99 -15.20 29.18
N LEU A 337 15.58 -14.65 30.35
CA LEU A 337 16.44 -13.83 31.21
C LEU A 337 17.55 -14.62 31.94
N LYS A 338 17.53 -15.96 31.93
CA LYS A 338 18.58 -16.77 32.55
C LYS A 338 19.93 -16.69 31.83
N LYS A 339 19.93 -16.21 30.61
CA LYS A 339 21.12 -16.01 29.79
C LYS A 339 21.16 -14.54 29.33
N PRO A 340 22.36 -13.93 29.22
CA PRO A 340 22.46 -12.62 28.57
C PRO A 340 22.09 -12.73 27.09
N LEU A 341 21.55 -11.64 26.49
CA LEU A 341 21.12 -11.62 25.10
C LEU A 341 22.21 -12.08 24.13
N GLU A 342 23.45 -11.76 24.40
CA GLU A 342 24.61 -12.18 23.61
C GLU A 342 24.73 -13.70 23.45
N ALA A 343 24.33 -14.46 24.45
CA ALA A 343 24.41 -15.94 24.43
C ALA A 343 23.46 -16.58 23.39
N TYR A 344 22.50 -15.82 22.85
CA TYR A 344 21.59 -16.25 21.80
C TYR A 344 22.10 -15.97 20.39
N VAL A 345 23.17 -15.16 20.23
CA VAL A 345 23.68 -14.76 18.92
C VAL A 345 24.16 -15.97 18.11
N ASP A 346 24.84 -16.93 18.74
CA ASP A 346 25.37 -18.10 18.05
C ASP A 346 24.23 -19.07 17.62
N ASP A 347 23.11 -19.09 18.33
CA ASP A 347 21.94 -19.90 17.96
C ASP A 347 21.31 -19.45 16.64
N LEU A 348 21.58 -18.22 16.19
CA LEU A 348 21.15 -17.69 14.88
C LEU A 348 21.78 -18.41 13.68
N GLU A 349 22.79 -19.26 13.91
CA GLU A 349 23.34 -20.16 12.89
C GLU A 349 22.29 -21.17 12.40
N ASN A 350 21.32 -21.51 13.24
CA ASN A 350 20.24 -22.42 12.92
C ASN A 350 19.03 -21.73 12.25
N VAL A 351 19.06 -20.40 12.10
CA VAL A 351 18.00 -19.62 11.49
C VAL A 351 18.42 -19.20 10.08
N VAL A 352 17.79 -19.79 9.06
CA VAL A 352 18.04 -19.42 7.67
C VAL A 352 17.50 -18.01 7.40
N PHE A 353 18.39 -17.12 6.93
CA PHE A 353 17.95 -15.81 6.43
C PHE A 353 17.35 -15.95 5.04
N GLN A 354 18.12 -16.54 4.11
CA GLN A 354 17.72 -16.86 2.75
C GLN A 354 18.67 -17.96 2.23
N GLU A 355 18.14 -18.92 1.47
CA GLU A 355 18.90 -20.14 1.06
C GLU A 355 20.26 -19.85 0.42
N SER A 356 20.33 -18.83 -0.45
CA SER A 356 21.58 -18.46 -1.15
C SER A 356 22.44 -17.47 -0.36
N LEU A 357 21.93 -16.82 0.67
CA LEU A 357 22.61 -15.79 1.46
C LEU A 357 23.06 -16.28 2.84
N GLY A 358 22.70 -17.52 3.19
CA GLY A 358 23.11 -18.16 4.42
C GLY A 358 22.21 -17.86 5.63
N THR A 359 22.82 -17.94 6.81
CA THR A 359 22.13 -17.88 8.11
C THR A 359 21.91 -16.45 8.60
N THR A 360 21.02 -16.28 9.56
CA THR A 360 20.82 -15.00 10.25
C THR A 360 22.08 -14.61 11.04
N ARG A 361 22.88 -15.57 11.50
CA ARG A 361 24.18 -15.29 12.13
C ARG A 361 25.15 -14.62 11.14
N ALA A 362 25.23 -15.14 9.91
CA ALA A 362 26.03 -14.53 8.85
C ALA A 362 25.55 -13.09 8.52
N LYS A 363 24.22 -12.88 8.47
CA LYS A 363 23.62 -11.54 8.34
C LYS A 363 24.03 -10.62 9.48
N VAL A 364 23.99 -11.06 10.72
CA VAL A 364 24.41 -10.27 11.90
C VAL A 364 25.85 -9.77 11.73
N SER A 365 26.78 -10.59 11.26
CA SER A 365 28.17 -10.17 11.02
C SER A 365 28.27 -9.07 9.97
N ARG A 366 27.47 -9.15 8.89
CA ARG A 366 27.43 -8.11 7.85
C ARG A 366 26.83 -6.80 8.36
N ILE A 367 25.67 -6.86 9.02
CA ILE A 367 25.01 -5.66 9.55
C ILE A 367 25.82 -4.98 10.65
N GLN A 368 26.56 -5.75 11.47
CA GLN A 368 27.49 -5.18 12.46
C GLN A 368 28.57 -4.34 11.81
N SER A 369 29.22 -4.88 10.78
CA SER A 369 30.26 -4.17 10.03
C SER A 369 29.71 -2.96 9.31
N LEU A 370 28.55 -3.12 8.64
CA LEU A 370 27.88 -2.06 7.91
C LEU A 370 27.39 -0.94 8.83
N ALA A 371 26.78 -1.26 9.98
CA ALA A 371 26.34 -0.25 10.94
C ALA A 371 27.50 0.61 11.45
N GLY A 372 28.66 -0.01 11.70
CA GLY A 372 29.88 0.71 12.07
C GLY A 372 30.37 1.63 10.95
N GLU A 373 30.35 1.17 9.71
CA GLU A 373 30.69 1.98 8.53
C GLU A 373 29.74 3.18 8.37
N LEU A 374 28.41 2.93 8.45
CA LEU A 374 27.42 4.00 8.35
C LEU A 374 27.56 5.03 9.47
N ALA A 375 27.84 4.59 10.71
CA ALA A 375 28.10 5.48 11.82
C ALA A 375 29.36 6.34 11.61
N THR A 376 30.41 5.77 11.02
CA THR A 376 31.64 6.48 10.63
C THR A 376 31.35 7.52 9.56
N GLN A 377 30.64 7.15 8.49
CA GLN A 377 30.25 8.07 7.43
C GLN A 377 29.36 9.22 7.95
N ALA A 378 28.48 8.93 8.89
CA ALA A 378 27.61 9.93 9.54
C ALA A 378 28.39 10.87 10.49
N GLY A 379 29.69 10.68 10.66
CA GLY A 379 30.54 11.50 11.52
C GLY A 379 30.23 11.34 13.01
N LEU A 380 29.75 10.15 13.45
CA LEU A 380 29.45 9.92 14.85
C LEU A 380 30.72 9.76 15.70
N PRO A 381 30.68 10.08 17.00
CA PRO A 381 31.76 9.82 17.94
C PRO A 381 32.10 8.31 18.01
N GLU A 382 33.32 7.98 18.42
CA GLU A 382 33.79 6.59 18.51
C GLU A 382 32.95 5.73 19.47
N GLU A 383 32.40 6.34 20.53
CA GLU A 383 31.47 5.69 21.45
C GLU A 383 30.17 5.27 20.72
N ASP A 384 29.59 6.16 19.94
CA ASP A 384 28.38 5.89 19.16
C ASP A 384 28.63 4.85 18.05
N ILE A 385 29.82 4.87 17.41
CA ILE A 385 30.23 3.86 16.43
C ILE A 385 30.31 2.48 17.11
N THR A 386 30.86 2.43 18.32
CA THR A 386 30.94 1.20 19.12
C THR A 386 29.55 0.71 19.49
N ASP A 387 28.67 1.60 19.95
CA ASP A 387 27.27 1.28 20.28
C ASP A 387 26.48 0.81 19.04
N ALA A 388 26.71 1.40 17.87
CA ALA A 388 26.08 0.95 16.62
C ALA A 388 26.49 -0.48 16.26
N LYS A 389 27.79 -0.78 16.35
CA LYS A 389 28.31 -2.13 16.13
C LYS A 389 27.75 -3.13 17.14
N ARG A 390 27.68 -2.74 18.43
CA ARG A 390 27.17 -3.59 19.50
C ARG A 390 25.69 -3.85 19.34
N ALA A 391 24.90 -2.82 19.06
CA ALA A 391 23.47 -2.96 18.81
C ALA A 391 23.18 -3.85 17.60
N ALA A 392 23.91 -3.65 16.50
CA ALA A 392 23.77 -4.47 15.29
C ALA A 392 24.15 -5.94 15.54
N TYR A 393 25.17 -6.21 16.35
CA TYR A 393 25.56 -7.56 16.74
C TYR A 393 24.47 -8.29 17.54
N LEU A 394 23.76 -7.56 18.43
CA LEU A 394 22.70 -8.12 19.27
C LEU A 394 21.32 -8.09 18.62
N ALA A 395 21.16 -7.32 17.54
CA ALA A 395 19.86 -6.92 16.99
C ALA A 395 18.91 -8.06 16.62
N LYS A 396 19.42 -9.22 16.24
CA LYS A 396 18.62 -10.39 15.84
C LYS A 396 18.59 -11.51 16.87
N ALA A 397 19.31 -11.35 17.99
CA ALA A 397 19.48 -12.42 18.99
C ALA A 397 18.15 -12.84 19.62
N ASP A 398 17.18 -11.93 19.72
CA ASP A 398 15.87 -12.24 20.29
C ASP A 398 14.98 -13.13 19.38
N LEU A 399 15.31 -13.29 18.10
CA LEU A 399 14.55 -14.17 17.20
C LEU A 399 14.54 -15.65 17.64
N VAL A 400 15.52 -16.07 18.42
CA VAL A 400 15.65 -17.45 18.93
C VAL A 400 15.31 -17.56 20.41
N THR A 401 14.84 -16.48 21.03
CA THR A 401 14.32 -16.52 22.41
C THR A 401 12.92 -17.10 22.43
N SER A 402 12.56 -17.75 23.54
CA SER A 402 11.26 -18.43 23.70
C SER A 402 10.09 -17.47 23.55
N ALA A 403 10.21 -16.27 24.12
CA ALA A 403 9.16 -15.25 24.03
C ALA A 403 8.93 -14.78 22.59
N VAL A 404 9.98 -14.54 21.79
CA VAL A 404 9.81 -14.06 20.41
C VAL A 404 9.39 -15.19 19.46
N VAL A 405 9.77 -16.43 19.72
CA VAL A 405 9.28 -17.59 18.95
C VAL A 405 7.76 -17.75 19.08
N GLU A 406 7.21 -17.52 20.27
CA GLU A 406 5.75 -17.58 20.51
C GLU A 406 5.05 -16.27 20.10
N PHE A 407 5.63 -15.12 20.42
CA PHE A 407 5.08 -13.78 20.16
C PHE A 407 5.96 -13.04 19.15
N THR A 408 5.86 -13.42 17.87
CA THR A 408 6.75 -12.90 16.81
C THR A 408 6.64 -11.40 16.58
N SER A 409 5.52 -10.78 16.96
CA SER A 409 5.27 -9.35 16.79
C SER A 409 6.14 -8.47 17.70
N VAL A 410 6.66 -9.03 18.81
CA VAL A 410 7.50 -8.30 19.78
C VAL A 410 9.00 -8.42 19.50
N GLN A 411 9.39 -8.96 18.33
CA GLN A 411 10.79 -9.01 17.89
C GLN A 411 11.41 -7.60 17.87
N GLY A 412 12.67 -7.49 18.30
CA GLY A 412 13.37 -6.23 18.50
C GLY A 412 13.02 -5.54 19.82
N ILE A 413 11.75 -5.50 20.19
CA ILE A 413 11.29 -4.95 21.48
C ILE A 413 11.80 -5.81 22.62
N MET A 414 11.62 -7.12 22.52
CA MET A 414 12.13 -8.06 23.54
C MET A 414 13.66 -8.06 23.60
N GLY A 415 14.31 -7.98 22.44
CA GLY A 415 15.77 -7.80 22.38
C GLY A 415 16.25 -6.59 23.17
N SER A 416 15.52 -5.48 23.14
CA SER A 416 15.82 -4.29 23.93
C SER A 416 15.70 -4.55 25.44
N TYR A 417 14.64 -5.21 25.90
CA TYR A 417 14.47 -5.57 27.32
C TYR A 417 15.57 -6.51 27.81
N TYR A 418 15.92 -7.52 27.02
CA TYR A 418 17.00 -8.46 27.35
C TYR A 418 18.38 -7.78 27.34
N ALA A 419 18.62 -6.84 26.42
CA ALA A 419 19.84 -6.04 26.40
C ALA A 419 19.97 -5.19 27.66
N GLN A 420 18.89 -4.50 28.08
CA GLN A 420 18.87 -3.71 29.32
C GLN A 420 19.14 -4.60 30.55
N ALA A 421 18.48 -5.76 30.62
CA ALA A 421 18.67 -6.71 31.71
C ALA A 421 20.11 -7.27 31.75
N ALA A 422 20.78 -7.38 30.60
CA ALA A 422 22.18 -7.79 30.51
C ALA A 422 23.20 -6.66 30.79
N GLY A 423 22.73 -5.41 31.01
CA GLY A 423 23.58 -4.27 31.35
C GLY A 423 24.14 -3.52 30.15
N GLU A 424 23.58 -3.69 28.95
CA GLU A 424 23.90 -2.88 27.79
C GLU A 424 23.50 -1.41 28.00
N THR A 425 24.11 -0.48 27.25
CA THR A 425 23.75 0.94 27.32
C THR A 425 22.30 1.15 26.88
N ALA A 426 21.66 2.20 27.40
CA ALA A 426 20.30 2.56 26.99
C ALA A 426 20.23 2.83 25.47
N GLN A 427 21.30 3.34 24.86
CA GLN A 427 21.42 3.62 23.44
C GLN A 427 21.47 2.32 22.62
N VAL A 428 22.25 1.34 23.04
CA VAL A 428 22.30 0.00 22.42
C VAL A 428 20.93 -0.68 22.50
N ALA A 429 20.32 -0.68 23.66
CA ALA A 429 19.00 -1.29 23.87
C ALA A 429 17.93 -0.63 23.01
N GLN A 430 17.91 0.72 22.94
CA GLN A 430 16.97 1.45 22.10
C GLN A 430 17.19 1.18 20.59
N ALA A 431 18.45 1.11 20.14
CA ALA A 431 18.79 0.82 18.75
C ALA A 431 18.33 -0.60 18.35
N ILE A 432 18.38 -1.58 19.26
CA ILE A 432 17.83 -2.92 19.05
C ILE A 432 16.32 -2.87 18.85
N ALA A 433 15.58 -2.07 19.63
CA ALA A 433 14.14 -1.88 19.45
C ALA A 433 13.81 -1.21 18.11
N ASP A 434 14.64 -0.26 17.70
CA ASP A 434 14.41 0.60 16.53
C ASP A 434 14.84 -0.02 15.21
N GLN A 435 15.58 -1.13 15.19
CA GLN A 435 16.18 -1.73 13.97
C GLN A 435 15.18 -2.00 12.85
N TYR A 436 13.95 -2.33 13.19
CA TYR A 436 12.90 -2.60 12.21
C TYR A 436 12.19 -1.33 11.71
N ARG A 437 12.38 -0.20 12.39
CA ARG A 437 11.76 1.07 12.00
C ARG A 437 12.46 1.72 10.79
N PRO A 438 11.71 2.47 9.97
CA PRO A 438 10.26 2.43 9.88
C PRO A 438 9.78 1.11 9.26
N ARG A 439 8.67 0.58 9.76
CA ARG A 439 8.08 -0.71 9.33
C ARG A 439 7.16 -0.56 8.12
N PHE A 440 6.62 0.64 7.93
CA PHE A 440 5.73 1.03 6.82
C PHE A 440 5.88 2.52 6.53
N ALA A 441 5.31 2.99 5.42
CA ALA A 441 5.33 4.42 5.08
C ALA A 441 4.58 5.24 6.14
N GLY A 442 5.24 6.26 6.70
CA GLY A 442 4.69 7.08 7.77
C GLY A 442 4.89 6.53 9.21
N ASP A 443 5.54 5.36 9.38
CA ASP A 443 5.95 4.88 10.71
C ASP A 443 7.01 5.81 11.32
N THR A 444 7.11 5.78 12.64
CA THR A 444 8.13 6.54 13.38
C THR A 444 9.53 6.06 13.01
N LEU A 445 10.43 7.01 12.83
CA LEU A 445 11.84 6.72 12.58
C LEU A 445 12.57 6.36 13.90
N PRO A 446 13.74 5.67 13.82
CA PRO A 446 14.64 5.54 14.95
C PRO A 446 14.96 6.92 15.54
N GLN A 447 14.94 7.03 16.88
CA GLN A 447 15.09 8.30 17.56
C GLN A 447 16.53 8.83 17.58
N SER A 448 17.51 7.91 17.58
CA SER A 448 18.93 8.26 17.62
C SER A 448 19.62 8.01 16.28
N LYS A 449 20.73 8.67 16.03
CA LYS A 449 21.61 8.42 14.88
C LYS A 449 22.14 6.98 14.89
N VAL A 450 22.47 6.44 16.06
CA VAL A 450 22.87 5.05 16.24
C VAL A 450 21.76 4.10 15.79
N GLY A 451 20.54 4.33 16.26
CA GLY A 451 19.37 3.55 15.81
C GLY A 451 19.14 3.64 14.30
N MET A 452 19.31 4.84 13.70
CA MET A 452 19.19 5.02 12.25
C MET A 452 20.27 4.21 11.50
N CYS A 453 21.53 4.21 11.98
CA CYS A 453 22.61 3.43 11.35
C CYS A 453 22.32 1.93 11.40
N VAL A 454 21.85 1.41 12.53
CA VAL A 454 21.50 -0.02 12.68
C VAL A 454 20.30 -0.39 11.78
N ALA A 455 19.25 0.42 11.78
CA ALA A 455 18.07 0.19 10.96
C ALA A 455 18.38 0.28 9.44
N ALA A 456 19.23 1.23 9.04
CA ALA A 456 19.67 1.37 7.66
C ALA A 456 20.56 0.18 7.24
N ALA A 457 21.47 -0.27 8.11
CA ALA A 457 22.34 -1.41 7.85
C ALA A 457 21.53 -2.71 7.64
N ASP A 458 20.55 -3.00 8.47
CA ASP A 458 19.69 -4.19 8.33
C ASP A 458 18.91 -4.18 7.02
N LYS A 459 18.32 -3.02 6.67
CA LYS A 459 17.55 -2.86 5.42
C LYS A 459 18.45 -2.92 4.19
N LEU A 460 19.60 -2.25 4.24
CA LEU A 460 20.51 -2.20 3.11
C LEU A 460 21.17 -3.55 2.85
N ASP A 461 21.57 -4.28 3.91
CA ASP A 461 22.06 -5.65 3.79
C ASP A 461 21.03 -6.53 3.07
N THR A 462 19.75 -6.47 3.48
CA THR A 462 18.68 -7.25 2.85
C THR A 462 18.53 -6.89 1.38
N ILE A 463 18.49 -5.60 1.04
CA ILE A 463 18.36 -5.13 -0.36
C ILE A 463 19.55 -5.63 -1.19
N CYS A 464 20.77 -5.36 -0.75
CA CYS A 464 21.99 -5.73 -1.49
C CYS A 464 22.08 -7.24 -1.70
N GLY A 465 21.80 -8.04 -0.65
CA GLY A 465 21.85 -9.49 -0.77
C GLY A 465 20.83 -10.07 -1.75
N LEU A 466 19.60 -9.59 -1.72
CA LEU A 466 18.55 -10.10 -2.61
C LEU A 466 18.78 -9.69 -4.07
N PHE A 467 19.31 -8.49 -4.32
CA PHE A 467 19.73 -8.11 -5.67
C PHE A 467 20.93 -8.94 -6.14
N ALA A 468 21.91 -9.21 -5.26
CA ALA A 468 23.07 -10.03 -5.58
C ALA A 468 22.69 -11.45 -6.06
N VAL A 469 21.62 -12.03 -5.49
CA VAL A 469 21.11 -13.36 -5.90
C VAL A 469 19.96 -13.29 -6.91
N GLY A 470 19.74 -12.15 -7.56
CA GLY A 470 18.74 -11.99 -8.61
C GLY A 470 17.28 -12.02 -8.13
N GLN A 471 17.04 -11.78 -6.84
CA GLN A 471 15.70 -11.77 -6.25
C GLN A 471 15.17 -10.34 -5.98
N GLY A 472 15.57 -9.38 -6.79
CA GLY A 472 15.00 -8.04 -6.78
C GLY A 472 13.49 -8.03 -7.07
N PRO A 473 12.75 -7.00 -6.64
CA PRO A 473 11.30 -6.93 -6.83
C PRO A 473 10.94 -6.74 -8.31
N THR A 474 9.94 -7.48 -8.80
CA THR A 474 9.46 -7.42 -10.18
C THR A 474 7.97 -7.11 -10.23
N GLY A 475 7.53 -6.18 -11.10
CA GLY A 475 6.11 -5.84 -11.28
C GLY A 475 5.37 -5.65 -9.95
N SER A 476 4.36 -6.48 -9.66
CA SER A 476 3.62 -6.49 -8.39
C SER A 476 4.27 -7.38 -7.31
N SER A 477 5.26 -8.20 -7.65
CA SER A 477 5.89 -9.15 -6.72
C SER A 477 7.01 -8.49 -5.92
N ASP A 478 6.91 -8.54 -4.60
CA ASP A 478 7.93 -8.07 -3.64
C ASP A 478 7.81 -8.86 -2.32
N PRO A 479 8.14 -10.16 -2.33
CA PRO A 479 7.93 -11.05 -1.18
C PRO A 479 8.75 -10.65 0.05
N PHE A 480 9.88 -9.95 -0.16
CA PHE A 480 10.76 -9.48 0.91
C PHE A 480 10.52 -8.02 1.30
N ALA A 481 9.51 -7.37 0.72
CA ALA A 481 9.17 -5.97 0.99
C ALA A 481 10.33 -4.99 0.78
N LEU A 482 11.18 -5.21 -0.24
CA LEU A 482 12.35 -4.37 -0.52
C LEU A 482 11.98 -2.93 -0.83
N ARG A 483 10.83 -2.70 -1.51
CA ARG A 483 10.33 -1.35 -1.78
C ARG A 483 10.08 -0.57 -0.51
N ARG A 484 9.50 -1.23 0.50
CA ARG A 484 9.24 -0.65 1.82
C ARG A 484 10.54 -0.36 2.56
N GLN A 485 11.50 -1.27 2.49
CA GLN A 485 12.81 -1.08 3.11
C GLN A 485 13.57 0.10 2.49
N ALA A 486 13.57 0.24 1.17
CA ALA A 486 14.18 1.38 0.48
C ALA A 486 13.53 2.72 0.86
N ILE A 487 12.18 2.77 0.92
CA ILE A 487 11.45 3.96 1.40
C ILE A 487 11.87 4.32 2.83
N GLY A 488 12.07 3.32 3.70
CA GLY A 488 12.55 3.52 5.06
C GLY A 488 13.95 4.13 5.11
N ILE A 489 14.88 3.67 4.27
CA ILE A 489 16.23 4.26 4.17
C ILE A 489 16.13 5.71 3.67
N ILE A 490 15.36 5.96 2.61
CA ILE A 490 15.14 7.31 2.06
C ILE A 490 14.60 8.25 3.15
N ALA A 491 13.63 7.80 3.96
CA ALA A 491 13.09 8.59 5.05
C ALA A 491 14.14 8.93 6.13
N MET A 492 15.03 7.99 6.47
CA MET A 492 16.13 8.25 7.41
C MET A 492 17.16 9.23 6.83
N LEU A 493 17.49 9.16 5.54
CA LEU A 493 18.33 10.14 4.85
C LEU A 493 17.70 11.54 4.89
N GLN A 494 16.39 11.64 4.65
CA GLN A 494 15.64 12.90 4.76
C GLN A 494 15.64 13.46 6.19
N ALA A 495 15.64 12.60 7.19
CA ALA A 495 15.71 12.99 8.62
C ALA A 495 17.15 13.31 9.07
N GLY A 496 18.11 13.39 8.16
CA GLY A 496 19.47 13.84 8.42
C GLY A 496 20.45 12.72 8.80
N LEU A 497 20.22 11.48 8.35
CA LEU A 497 21.27 10.46 8.34
C LEU A 497 22.25 10.79 7.21
N ALA A 498 23.39 11.39 7.56
CA ALA A 498 24.36 11.91 6.61
C ALA A 498 25.35 10.81 6.16
N ILE A 499 24.94 9.98 5.21
CA ILE A 499 25.75 8.91 4.60
C ILE A 499 25.71 8.99 3.08
N SER A 500 26.75 8.48 2.42
CA SER A 500 26.71 8.19 0.98
C SER A 500 26.08 6.82 0.77
N LEU A 501 24.90 6.80 0.15
CA LEU A 501 24.21 5.55 -0.15
C LEU A 501 25.02 4.67 -1.12
N GLN A 502 25.71 5.27 -2.09
CA GLN A 502 26.56 4.53 -3.03
C GLN A 502 27.71 3.80 -2.31
N SER A 503 28.42 4.51 -1.42
CA SER A 503 29.50 3.90 -0.63
C SER A 503 28.99 2.81 0.30
N ALA A 504 27.79 3.01 0.88
CA ALA A 504 27.14 2.01 1.72
C ALA A 504 26.73 0.75 0.94
N ILE A 505 26.23 0.92 -0.30
CA ILE A 505 25.91 -0.20 -1.21
C ILE A 505 27.20 -0.96 -1.57
N ASP A 506 28.27 -0.25 -1.93
CA ASP A 506 29.55 -0.86 -2.27
C ASP A 506 30.10 -1.69 -1.11
N PHE A 507 30.06 -1.16 0.11
CA PHE A 507 30.49 -1.85 1.34
C PHE A 507 29.62 -3.11 1.63
N ALA A 508 28.30 -2.99 1.48
CA ALA A 508 27.41 -4.12 1.69
C ALA A 508 27.65 -5.24 0.67
N LEU A 509 27.83 -4.91 -0.61
CA LEU A 509 28.15 -5.89 -1.65
C LEU A 509 29.51 -6.56 -1.44
N ASP A 510 30.53 -5.80 -0.99
CA ASP A 510 31.85 -6.35 -0.63
C ASP A 510 31.75 -7.32 0.55
N SER A 511 30.87 -7.06 1.51
CA SER A 511 30.63 -7.96 2.63
C SER A 511 30.07 -9.31 2.17
N TYR A 512 29.17 -9.32 1.17
CA TYR A 512 28.68 -10.57 0.56
C TYR A 512 29.77 -11.31 -0.22
N CYS A 513 30.57 -10.60 -1.03
CA CYS A 513 31.72 -11.20 -1.71
C CYS A 513 32.70 -11.83 -0.71
N SER A 514 32.96 -11.17 0.42
CA SER A 514 33.85 -11.66 1.47
C SER A 514 33.33 -12.93 2.16
N GLN A 515 32.03 -13.14 2.16
CA GLN A 515 31.37 -14.36 2.65
C GLN A 515 31.27 -15.47 1.58
N GLY A 516 31.82 -15.26 0.39
CA GLY A 516 31.89 -16.26 -0.67
C GLY A 516 30.62 -16.35 -1.53
N ILE A 517 29.75 -15.34 -1.50
CA ILE A 517 28.60 -15.27 -2.41
C ILE A 517 29.09 -14.77 -3.76
N GLU A 518 28.85 -15.56 -4.80
CA GLU A 518 29.26 -15.27 -6.18
C GLU A 518 28.15 -14.53 -6.95
N PHE A 519 28.43 -13.35 -7.47
CA PHE A 519 27.50 -12.54 -8.29
C PHE A 519 28.26 -11.46 -9.06
N ASP A 520 27.63 -10.88 -10.09
CA ASP A 520 28.18 -9.69 -10.77
C ASP A 520 27.94 -8.43 -9.90
N LYS A 521 29.01 -7.98 -9.23
CA LYS A 521 28.93 -6.81 -8.34
C LYS A 521 28.56 -5.54 -9.09
N ALA A 522 29.05 -5.34 -10.32
CA ALA A 522 28.78 -4.13 -11.08
C ALA A 522 27.30 -4.07 -11.53
N GLU A 523 26.77 -5.20 -11.97
CA GLU A 523 25.37 -5.31 -12.35
C GLU A 523 24.45 -5.14 -11.14
N ALA A 524 24.70 -5.84 -10.04
CA ALA A 524 23.92 -5.71 -8.80
C ALA A 524 23.90 -4.27 -8.28
N ARG A 525 25.09 -3.61 -8.26
CA ARG A 525 25.22 -2.20 -7.88
C ARG A 525 24.37 -1.27 -8.75
N ALA A 526 24.44 -1.44 -10.06
CA ALA A 526 23.67 -0.61 -10.98
C ALA A 526 22.16 -0.79 -10.78
N GLN A 527 21.70 -2.02 -10.62
CA GLN A 527 20.30 -2.33 -10.36
C GLN A 527 19.81 -1.75 -9.03
N ILE A 528 20.60 -1.81 -7.96
CA ILE A 528 20.26 -1.25 -6.65
C ILE A 528 20.17 0.27 -6.73
N ILE A 529 21.11 0.93 -7.39
CA ILE A 529 21.07 2.39 -7.56
C ILE A 529 19.81 2.81 -8.33
N ASP A 530 19.52 2.16 -9.47
CA ASP A 530 18.30 2.42 -10.24
C ASP A 530 17.03 2.19 -9.41
N PHE A 531 17.02 1.14 -8.61
CA PHE A 531 15.92 0.85 -7.68
C PHE A 531 15.69 1.98 -6.68
N PHE A 532 16.76 2.53 -6.06
CA PHE A 532 16.63 3.66 -5.14
C PHE A 532 16.21 4.96 -5.85
N VAL A 533 16.75 5.24 -7.02
CA VAL A 533 16.36 6.40 -7.83
C VAL A 533 14.86 6.31 -8.19
N THR A 534 14.42 5.14 -8.64
CA THR A 534 13.01 4.89 -8.95
C THR A 534 12.11 5.08 -7.72
N ARG A 535 12.51 4.60 -6.54
CA ARG A 535 11.74 4.81 -5.29
C ARG A 535 11.72 6.25 -4.85
N THR A 536 12.83 6.95 -5.02
CA THR A 536 12.91 8.40 -4.74
C THR A 536 11.97 9.19 -5.65
N LYS A 537 11.92 8.86 -6.94
CA LYS A 537 10.98 9.46 -7.91
C LYS A 537 9.52 9.27 -7.47
N VAL A 538 9.15 8.07 -7.06
CA VAL A 538 7.78 7.78 -6.56
C VAL A 538 7.49 8.56 -5.28
N ASN A 539 8.41 8.57 -4.30
CA ASN A 539 8.25 9.31 -3.05
C ASN A 539 8.06 10.82 -3.27
N LEU A 540 8.84 11.42 -4.16
CA LEU A 540 8.70 12.84 -4.52
C LEU A 540 7.35 13.14 -5.17
N LYS A 541 6.89 12.27 -6.07
CA LYS A 541 5.59 12.40 -6.73
C LYS A 541 4.44 12.31 -5.72
N ASP A 542 4.50 11.36 -4.79
CA ASP A 542 3.50 11.20 -3.73
C ASP A 542 3.51 12.38 -2.75
N SER A 543 4.66 13.07 -2.61
CA SER A 543 4.81 14.30 -1.83
C SER A 543 4.33 15.55 -2.57
N GLY A 544 3.78 15.44 -3.79
CA GLY A 544 3.22 16.54 -4.56
C GLY A 544 4.24 17.32 -5.41
N ILE A 545 5.48 16.86 -5.53
CA ILE A 545 6.46 17.47 -6.45
C ILE A 545 6.09 17.14 -7.89
N ARG A 546 6.14 18.13 -8.76
CA ARG A 546 5.75 17.97 -10.17
C ARG A 546 6.68 17.02 -10.92
N PRO A 547 6.14 16.16 -11.81
CA PRO A 547 6.94 15.20 -12.57
C PRO A 547 8.07 15.84 -13.39
N ASP A 548 7.83 16.99 -14.00
CA ASP A 548 8.82 17.72 -14.79
C ASP A 548 9.99 18.25 -13.94
N THR A 549 9.72 18.70 -12.69
CA THR A 549 10.75 19.06 -11.73
C THR A 549 11.62 17.86 -11.35
N ILE A 550 10.99 16.71 -11.11
CA ILE A 550 11.71 15.48 -10.78
C ILE A 550 12.59 15.03 -11.95
N ASP A 551 12.02 15.00 -13.17
CA ASP A 551 12.77 14.58 -14.36
C ASP A 551 13.93 15.54 -14.68
N ALA A 552 13.77 16.84 -14.43
CA ALA A 552 14.83 17.84 -14.58
C ALA A 552 16.01 17.58 -13.62
N VAL A 553 15.73 17.22 -12.37
CA VAL A 553 16.79 16.88 -11.39
C VAL A 553 17.49 15.59 -11.76
N LEU A 554 16.74 14.56 -12.13
CA LEU A 554 17.32 13.26 -12.52
C LEU A 554 18.17 13.34 -13.78
N ALA A 555 17.85 14.24 -14.71
CA ALA A 555 18.66 14.48 -15.90
C ALA A 555 20.07 15.04 -15.59
N ALA A 556 20.28 15.60 -14.39
CA ALA A 556 21.61 15.97 -13.91
C ALA A 556 22.45 14.78 -13.41
N GLN A 557 22.00 13.53 -13.67
CA GLN A 557 22.67 12.26 -13.31
C GLN A 557 22.98 12.12 -11.81
N VAL A 558 22.18 12.74 -10.96
CA VAL A 558 22.28 12.59 -9.52
C VAL A 558 21.59 11.31 -9.11
N VAL A 559 22.26 10.48 -8.32
CA VAL A 559 21.76 9.17 -7.88
C VAL A 559 21.58 9.07 -6.36
N GLU A 560 22.12 10.01 -5.58
CA GLU A 560 21.96 10.05 -4.13
C GLU A 560 20.56 10.57 -3.76
N PRO A 561 19.70 9.76 -3.08
CA PRO A 561 18.32 10.14 -2.78
C PRO A 561 18.18 11.44 -2.01
N ALA A 562 19.05 11.69 -1.03
CA ALA A 562 19.01 12.92 -0.23
C ALA A 562 19.24 14.17 -1.11
N VAL A 563 20.20 14.10 -2.01
CA VAL A 563 20.52 15.18 -2.96
C VAL A 563 19.38 15.39 -3.96
N ILE A 564 18.83 14.30 -4.54
CA ILE A 564 17.69 14.36 -5.46
C ILE A 564 16.51 15.08 -4.80
N ILE A 565 16.20 14.70 -3.57
CA ILE A 565 15.07 15.25 -2.82
C ILE A 565 15.28 16.72 -2.47
N ALA A 566 16.46 17.07 -1.99
CA ALA A 566 16.79 18.44 -1.63
C ALA A 566 16.74 19.38 -2.85
N ARG A 567 17.31 18.96 -3.99
CA ARG A 567 17.25 19.71 -5.26
C ARG A 567 15.82 19.86 -5.76
N ALA A 568 15.03 18.77 -5.77
CA ALA A 568 13.65 18.81 -6.25
C ALA A 568 12.77 19.75 -5.39
N LYS A 569 12.94 19.72 -4.06
CA LYS A 569 12.25 20.64 -3.15
C LYS A 569 12.67 22.11 -3.35
N ALA A 570 13.95 22.36 -3.51
CA ALA A 570 14.46 23.72 -3.76
C ALA A 570 13.94 24.30 -5.08
N LEU A 571 13.95 23.50 -6.16
CA LEU A 571 13.38 23.88 -7.46
C LEU A 571 11.87 24.14 -7.39
N GLU A 572 11.13 23.28 -6.72
CA GLU A 572 9.68 23.45 -6.57
C GLU A 572 9.33 24.67 -5.71
N SER A 573 10.12 24.94 -4.66
CA SER A 573 9.99 26.14 -3.84
C SER A 573 10.26 27.41 -4.65
N ALA A 574 11.38 27.47 -5.38
CA ALA A 574 11.74 28.61 -6.22
C ALA A 574 10.65 28.89 -7.28
N ARG A 575 10.14 27.83 -7.92
CA ARG A 575 9.06 27.93 -8.90
C ARG A 575 7.74 28.43 -8.31
N SER A 576 7.48 28.14 -7.03
CA SER A 576 6.26 28.58 -6.33
C SER A 576 6.35 29.99 -5.82
N THR A 577 7.54 30.44 -5.40
CA THR A 577 7.76 31.78 -4.81
C THR A 577 7.93 32.85 -5.86
N GLU A 578 8.60 32.53 -7.00
CA GLU A 578 8.93 33.46 -8.07
C GLU A 578 8.65 32.87 -9.47
N PRO A 579 7.39 32.53 -9.78
CA PRO A 579 7.06 31.78 -10.99
C PRO A 579 7.44 32.47 -12.28
N ASP A 580 7.28 33.79 -12.37
CA ASP A 580 7.62 34.56 -13.59
C ASP A 580 9.16 34.55 -13.83
N THR A 581 9.95 34.79 -12.77
CA THR A 581 11.42 34.74 -12.83
C THR A 581 11.91 33.33 -13.20
N PHE A 582 11.27 32.32 -12.67
CA PHE A 582 11.62 30.92 -12.92
C PHE A 582 11.31 30.51 -14.38
N ASP A 583 10.13 30.85 -14.89
CA ASP A 583 9.73 30.60 -16.28
C ASP A 583 10.64 31.31 -17.30
N ASP A 584 11.06 32.52 -17.00
CA ASP A 584 12.00 33.29 -17.82
C ASP A 584 13.38 32.61 -17.85
N LEU A 585 13.85 32.13 -16.68
CA LEU A 585 15.12 31.41 -16.57
C LEU A 585 15.08 30.09 -17.35
N ALA A 586 14.00 29.31 -17.22
CA ALA A 586 13.81 28.08 -17.97
C ALA A 586 13.74 28.34 -19.48
N THR A 587 13.15 29.48 -19.90
CA THR A 587 13.10 29.89 -21.29
C THR A 587 14.49 30.25 -21.83
N ALA A 588 15.28 31.01 -21.07
CA ALA A 588 16.65 31.37 -21.44
C ALA A 588 17.54 30.13 -21.58
N PHE A 589 17.44 29.20 -20.63
CA PHE A 589 18.13 27.91 -20.69
C PHE A 589 17.73 27.12 -21.93
N ALA A 590 16.43 26.99 -22.21
CA ALA A 590 15.93 26.23 -23.36
C ALA A 590 16.43 26.82 -24.70
N ARG A 591 16.45 28.17 -24.81
CA ARG A 591 16.99 28.84 -26.02
C ARG A 591 18.49 28.53 -26.21
N ALA A 592 19.31 28.64 -25.17
CA ALA A 592 20.73 28.32 -25.21
C ALA A 592 20.94 26.84 -25.56
N ASN A 593 20.19 25.95 -24.89
CA ASN A 593 20.27 24.51 -25.10
C ASN A 593 19.90 24.07 -26.52
N ASN A 594 18.90 24.73 -27.14
CA ASN A 594 18.46 24.42 -28.50
C ASN A 594 19.44 24.91 -29.59
N LEU A 595 20.22 25.93 -29.28
CA LEU A 595 21.19 26.51 -30.22
C LEU A 595 22.62 25.98 -30.07
N ARG A 596 22.93 25.38 -28.92
CA ARG A 596 24.26 24.83 -28.64
C ARG A 596 24.64 23.68 -29.58
N ASN A 597 25.95 23.49 -29.76
CA ASN A 597 26.51 22.29 -30.37
C ASN A 597 27.41 21.59 -29.36
N GLU A 598 26.98 20.46 -28.83
CA GLU A 598 27.70 19.71 -27.79
C GLU A 598 29.10 19.30 -28.23
N GLU A 599 29.32 19.01 -29.53
CA GLU A 599 30.62 18.62 -30.09
C GLU A 599 31.67 19.75 -30.07
N ALA A 600 31.22 21.00 -30.00
CA ALA A 600 32.11 22.16 -29.95
C ALA A 600 32.88 22.28 -28.60
N GLY A 601 32.39 21.60 -27.51
CA GLY A 601 32.96 21.70 -26.18
C GLY A 601 32.64 23.03 -25.48
N CYS A 602 33.32 23.28 -24.34
CA CYS A 602 33.14 24.47 -23.50
C CYS A 602 34.35 25.40 -23.41
N ALA A 603 35.43 25.10 -24.17
CA ALA A 603 36.67 25.88 -24.12
C ALA A 603 36.53 27.14 -24.98
N VAL A 604 36.10 28.24 -24.34
CA VAL A 604 35.91 29.56 -24.99
C VAL A 604 37.26 30.23 -25.21
N ASP A 605 37.48 30.78 -26.40
CA ASP A 605 38.63 31.62 -26.71
C ASP A 605 38.28 33.08 -26.40
N GLU A 606 38.84 33.60 -25.31
CA GLU A 606 38.57 34.95 -24.84
C GLU A 606 39.00 36.02 -25.82
N SER A 607 40.01 35.75 -26.66
CA SER A 607 40.49 36.72 -27.67
C SER A 607 39.51 37.00 -28.81
N LEU A 608 38.53 36.12 -28.98
CA LEU A 608 37.47 36.22 -29.99
C LEU A 608 36.15 36.81 -29.45
N LEU A 609 36.09 37.14 -28.16
CA LEU A 609 34.89 37.65 -27.54
C LEU A 609 34.71 39.16 -27.79
N GLU A 610 33.51 39.57 -28.15
CA GLU A 610 33.07 40.99 -28.17
C GLU A 610 32.65 41.44 -26.74
N GLN A 611 32.39 42.73 -26.56
CA GLN A 611 32.11 43.30 -25.25
C GLN A 611 30.92 42.61 -24.54
N THR A 612 29.84 42.37 -25.26
CA THR A 612 28.63 41.68 -24.72
C THR A 612 28.91 40.21 -24.41
N GLU A 613 29.72 39.53 -25.24
CA GLU A 613 30.15 38.16 -25.03
C GLU A 613 31.11 38.04 -23.83
N HIS A 614 32.02 38.99 -23.63
CA HIS A 614 32.87 39.06 -22.44
C HIS A 614 32.05 39.25 -21.16
N ALA A 615 30.99 40.08 -21.20
CA ALA A 615 30.10 40.28 -20.08
C ALA A 615 29.39 38.98 -19.69
N LEU A 616 28.88 38.24 -20.67
CA LEU A 616 28.26 36.93 -20.43
C LEU A 616 29.25 35.90 -19.90
N TYR A 617 30.47 35.81 -20.51
CA TYR A 617 31.50 34.88 -20.10
C TYR A 617 31.92 35.09 -18.63
N ASN A 618 32.15 36.34 -18.24
CA ASN A 618 32.51 36.69 -16.87
C ASN A 618 31.36 36.36 -15.89
N ALA A 619 30.12 36.64 -16.29
CA ALA A 619 28.94 36.29 -15.47
C ALA A 619 28.84 34.78 -15.27
N ILE A 620 29.03 33.98 -16.32
CA ILE A 620 28.97 32.50 -16.25
C ILE A 620 30.07 31.96 -15.32
N THR A 621 31.32 32.44 -15.49
CA THR A 621 32.46 31.98 -14.67
C THR A 621 32.26 32.29 -13.19
N ASN A 622 31.81 33.51 -12.85
CA ASN A 622 31.50 33.88 -11.47
C ASN A 622 30.33 33.05 -10.91
N ALA A 623 29.26 32.81 -11.71
CA ALA A 623 28.13 31.98 -11.30
C ALA A 623 28.58 30.54 -11.08
N GLN A 624 29.43 29.98 -11.92
CA GLN A 624 29.97 28.62 -11.80
C GLN A 624 30.72 28.40 -10.47
N GLU A 625 31.59 29.36 -10.07
CA GLU A 625 32.28 29.30 -8.80
C GLU A 625 31.29 29.29 -7.62
N LYS A 626 30.33 30.22 -7.60
CA LYS A 626 29.35 30.31 -6.52
C LYS A 626 28.36 29.17 -6.48
N VAL A 627 27.97 28.64 -7.64
CA VAL A 627 27.12 27.42 -7.72
C VAL A 627 27.90 26.24 -7.14
N ASN A 628 29.17 26.08 -7.48
CA ASN A 628 30.02 25.01 -6.94
C ASN A 628 30.15 25.12 -5.41
N GLU A 629 30.40 26.33 -4.87
CA GLU A 629 30.45 26.56 -3.42
C GLU A 629 29.10 26.21 -2.73
N ALA A 630 27.97 26.65 -3.30
CA ALA A 630 26.64 26.35 -2.78
C ALA A 630 26.33 24.84 -2.83
N LEU A 631 26.72 24.14 -3.89
CA LEU A 631 26.53 22.70 -4.02
C LEU A 631 27.40 21.90 -3.03
N GLN A 632 28.59 22.38 -2.66
CA GLN A 632 29.42 21.74 -1.64
C GLN A 632 28.83 21.83 -0.23
N THR A 633 28.00 22.83 0.01
CA THR A 633 27.30 23.03 1.29
C THR A 633 25.82 22.63 1.27
N ASP A 634 25.38 21.96 0.21
CA ASP A 634 23.98 21.56 -0.04
C ASP A 634 22.98 22.73 -0.02
N ASP A 635 23.45 23.97 -0.25
CA ASP A 635 22.61 25.17 -0.35
C ASP A 635 22.07 25.35 -1.77
N TYR A 636 21.10 24.51 -2.12
CA TYR A 636 20.47 24.55 -3.45
C TYR A 636 19.69 25.84 -3.72
N ALA A 637 19.22 26.54 -2.69
CA ALA A 637 18.54 27.82 -2.83
C ALA A 637 19.55 28.90 -3.28
N ALA A 638 20.73 28.96 -2.65
CA ALA A 638 21.79 29.87 -3.08
C ALA A 638 22.27 29.52 -4.51
N ALA A 639 22.42 28.24 -4.86
CA ALA A 639 22.77 27.83 -6.22
C ALA A 639 21.75 28.35 -7.24
N LEU A 640 20.45 28.22 -6.99
CA LEU A 640 19.39 28.71 -7.87
C LEU A 640 19.41 30.23 -8.02
N GLN A 641 19.70 30.99 -6.96
CA GLN A 641 19.84 32.44 -7.02
C GLN A 641 21.00 32.86 -7.93
N GLN A 642 22.15 32.14 -7.89
CA GLN A 642 23.26 32.43 -8.76
C GLN A 642 22.93 32.13 -10.23
N LEU A 643 22.17 31.05 -10.50
CA LEU A 643 21.68 30.75 -11.86
C LEU A 643 20.70 31.82 -12.35
N ALA A 644 19.81 32.32 -11.48
CA ALA A 644 18.87 33.38 -11.82
C ALA A 644 19.57 34.68 -12.20
N ALA A 645 20.72 34.98 -11.59
CA ALA A 645 21.50 36.17 -11.92
C ALA A 645 22.05 36.16 -13.35
N LEU A 646 22.11 35.00 -14.03
CA LEU A 646 22.53 34.88 -15.41
C LEU A 646 21.49 35.30 -16.46
N ARG A 647 20.25 35.56 -16.03
CA ARG A 647 19.17 35.96 -16.94
C ARG A 647 19.48 37.23 -17.72
N GLY A 648 19.82 38.33 -17.04
CA GLY A 648 20.15 39.60 -17.69
C GLY A 648 21.26 39.47 -18.73
N PRO A 649 22.45 38.94 -18.38
CA PRO A 649 23.55 38.72 -19.30
C PRO A 649 23.18 37.87 -20.53
N ILE A 650 22.41 36.79 -20.38
CA ILE A 650 22.06 35.93 -21.51
C ILE A 650 20.99 36.58 -22.41
N ASP A 651 20.05 37.34 -21.86
CA ASP A 651 19.05 38.06 -22.64
C ASP A 651 19.73 39.16 -23.47
N THR A 652 20.68 39.92 -22.91
CA THR A 652 21.45 40.91 -23.62
C THR A 652 22.29 40.26 -24.73
N PHE A 653 22.92 39.13 -24.45
CA PHE A 653 23.65 38.38 -25.47
C PHE A 653 22.78 38.00 -26.67
N PHE A 654 21.57 37.46 -26.44
CA PHE A 654 20.66 37.11 -27.55
C PHE A 654 20.03 38.30 -28.27
N GLN A 655 20.02 39.48 -27.65
CA GLN A 655 19.57 40.73 -28.31
C GLN A 655 20.62 41.31 -29.21
N ASP A 656 21.88 41.29 -28.75
CA ASP A 656 22.97 42.02 -29.43
C ASP A 656 23.79 41.13 -30.38
N ILE A 657 23.82 39.80 -30.14
CA ILE A 657 24.72 38.88 -30.84
C ILE A 657 23.94 37.89 -31.70
N MET A 658 24.33 37.80 -32.97
CA MET A 658 23.87 36.75 -33.89
C MET A 658 24.74 35.51 -33.72
N VAL A 659 24.26 34.48 -33.02
CA VAL A 659 25.05 33.25 -32.68
C VAL A 659 25.57 32.57 -33.97
N MET A 660 24.75 32.47 -35.01
CA MET A 660 25.07 31.80 -36.27
C MET A 660 25.77 32.78 -37.26
N ASP A 661 26.90 33.34 -36.87
CA ASP A 661 27.71 34.23 -37.63
C ASP A 661 28.27 33.59 -38.91
N GLU A 662 28.52 34.38 -39.92
CA GLU A 662 29.19 33.96 -41.18
C GLU A 662 30.65 33.56 -40.94
N ASN A 663 31.30 34.23 -40.01
CA ASN A 663 32.64 33.87 -39.55
C ASN A 663 32.59 32.59 -38.68
N LEU A 664 33.15 31.51 -39.23
CA LEU A 664 33.12 30.19 -38.62
C LEU A 664 33.81 30.17 -37.23
N ALA A 665 34.87 30.94 -37.03
CA ALA A 665 35.61 31.01 -35.77
C ALA A 665 34.75 31.68 -34.67
N LEU A 666 34.08 32.79 -34.99
CA LEU A 666 33.19 33.49 -34.09
C LEU A 666 31.96 32.61 -33.75
N ARG A 667 31.37 32.00 -34.79
CA ARG A 667 30.23 31.09 -34.60
C ARG A 667 30.57 29.93 -33.67
N GLU A 668 31.71 29.26 -33.89
CA GLU A 668 32.13 28.14 -33.04
C GLU A 668 32.38 28.60 -31.59
N ASN A 669 33.04 29.77 -31.41
CA ASN A 669 33.26 30.30 -30.08
C ASN A 669 32.00 30.70 -29.34
N ARG A 670 30.97 31.24 -30.04
CA ARG A 670 29.66 31.54 -29.51
C ARG A 670 28.91 30.26 -29.10
N LEU A 671 29.03 29.19 -29.87
CA LEU A 671 28.48 27.88 -29.51
C LEU A 671 29.15 27.29 -28.26
N LYS A 672 30.48 27.44 -28.11
CA LYS A 672 31.23 27.08 -26.90
C LYS A 672 30.77 27.87 -25.68
N LEU A 673 30.49 29.17 -25.86
CA LEU A 673 29.97 30.03 -24.79
C LEU A 673 28.57 29.59 -24.32
N LEU A 674 27.69 29.20 -25.25
CA LEU A 674 26.37 28.63 -24.94
C LEU A 674 26.49 27.27 -24.26
N ASN A 675 27.44 26.41 -24.67
CA ASN A 675 27.72 25.15 -23.98
C ASN A 675 28.17 25.39 -22.54
N LEU A 676 29.05 26.37 -22.31
CA LEU A 676 29.49 26.74 -20.97
C LEU A 676 28.34 27.25 -20.12
N PHE A 677 27.46 28.09 -20.66
CA PHE A 677 26.25 28.54 -19.99
C PHE A 677 25.36 27.37 -19.54
N VAL A 678 25.04 26.47 -20.48
CA VAL A 678 24.17 25.29 -20.17
C VAL A 678 24.83 24.36 -19.17
N SER A 679 26.20 24.22 -19.19
CA SER A 679 26.90 23.33 -18.29
C SER A 679 26.81 23.75 -16.83
N VAL A 680 26.69 25.05 -16.52
CA VAL A 680 26.51 25.56 -15.15
C VAL A 680 25.12 25.18 -14.61
N PHE A 681 24.08 25.30 -15.44
CA PHE A 681 22.73 24.90 -15.09
C PHE A 681 22.62 23.38 -14.90
N ALA A 682 23.27 22.61 -15.77
CA ALA A 682 23.21 21.15 -15.76
C ALA A 682 23.75 20.53 -14.44
N GLN A 683 24.55 21.28 -13.68
CA GLN A 683 25.01 20.85 -12.35
C GLN A 683 23.86 20.78 -11.34
N VAL A 684 22.80 21.57 -11.49
CA VAL A 684 21.65 21.60 -10.61
C VAL A 684 20.49 20.79 -11.18
N ALA A 685 20.06 21.10 -12.40
CA ALA A 685 18.95 20.43 -13.08
C ALA A 685 18.95 20.74 -14.59
N ASN A 686 18.24 19.94 -15.37
CA ASN A 686 17.95 20.24 -16.77
C ASN A 686 16.64 21.04 -16.88
N PHE A 687 16.75 22.35 -16.83
CA PHE A 687 15.60 23.26 -16.88
C PHE A 687 14.78 23.15 -18.18
N GLY A 688 15.36 22.62 -19.25
CA GLY A 688 14.65 22.41 -20.53
C GLY A 688 13.54 21.37 -20.45
N LEU A 689 13.54 20.53 -19.41
CA LEU A 689 12.48 19.54 -19.17
C LEU A 689 11.33 20.09 -18.34
N MET A 690 11.45 21.31 -17.80
CA MET A 690 10.43 21.89 -16.94
C MET A 690 9.38 22.62 -17.78
N ALA A 691 8.12 22.26 -17.58
CA ALA A 691 7.00 22.96 -18.22
C ALA A 691 6.85 24.38 -17.67
N LYS A 692 6.39 25.31 -18.53
CA LYS A 692 6.06 26.67 -18.09
C LYS A 692 4.92 26.62 -17.09
N SER A 693 4.96 27.50 -16.10
CA SER A 693 3.86 27.63 -15.13
C SER A 693 2.58 27.98 -15.89
N VAL A 694 1.52 27.23 -15.64
CA VAL A 694 0.19 27.55 -16.18
C VAL A 694 -0.31 28.74 -15.37
N LYS A 695 -0.41 29.93 -16.01
CA LYS A 695 -1.00 31.14 -15.39
C LYS A 695 -2.49 30.95 -15.16
#